data_2c3715dbf27cbd29924814a3c69cca47
#
_entry.id   2c3715dbf27cbd29924814a3c69cca47
#
_cell.length_a   1.000
_cell.length_b   1.000
_cell.length_c   1.000
_cell.angle_alpha   90.00
_cell.angle_beta   90.00
_cell.angle_gamma   90.00
#
_symmetry.space_group_name_H-M   'P 1'
#
loop_
_entity.id
_entity.type
_entity.pdbx_description
1 polymer ?
#
loop_
_entity_poly.entity_id
_entity_poly.type
_entity_poly.pdbx_seq_one_letter_code
_entity_poly.pdbx_strand_id
1 'polypeptide(L)'
;MEKEEVKISVRDIVEFILRSGDIDNRRGGWADKESLAKGTRIHKKIQRQMGAAYQAEVPLSYRFCYEDLDILVEGRADGIEEKEDRVMVDEIKGVHRDLRYVEEPVLVHLAQAKCYAAIYTEQNQQEQMEVQMTYCNMETEEIRRFSYLFDAQELKNWFQKLADTYYVWAHRHQEWKKERNASMTGLEFPFPYREGQRDLVHGVYRTILREKQLFIQAPTGVGKTMSCLYPAVRSVGEGISEKIFYLTAKTITRTVAWEAFEILKKHGLRWKSLLLTAKEKLCVCENMECNPAACARAKGHFDRVNDAVFELLEKEEIYDREMLLSYAEKYQVCPYEMSLDLANWVDGVICDYNYVFDPQVYLRRFFAEGIKGDYVFLIDEAHNLVERGREMYSAVLYKEDILKIKKLVKPYRKKLEKALERCNRQMLEWKRECETYRILPAVGNFSLALLSVMGEMENYLEELEDGNLRKELLDFYFEVRSFLYICDLIDENYVIYTQHDEDGRFRVKLFCVNPAQNLQNCMDKGRSTIFFSATLLPVLYYRQLLSGRSDDYAIYAQTPFAKEQKCLILGRDVSSRYTRRGPEEYGKIAEYIHAVTVSHTGNYMIFFPSYRMMEDIFERYQELYGTDEAEVLLQSPSMQEDEREAFLERFESDSAGTLLGFCVMGGIFAEGIDLIGERLVGAVIVGTGLPQVSYEREILKQFYDGKQENGFDYAYRFPGMNKVLQSAGRVIRTREDRGVILLLDERFCSPDYKGLFPREWEEYVVCDRKGVGKILKEFWER
;
A
#
# COMPACT_ATOMS: atom_id res chain seq x y z
N MET A 1 33.59 -25.95 3.74
CA MET A 1 32.59 -24.92 3.46
C MET A 1 32.45 -24.12 4.73
N GLU A 2 32.48 -22.79 4.66
CA GLU A 2 32.13 -21.96 5.80
C GLU A 2 30.67 -22.26 6.17
N LYS A 3 30.41 -22.47 7.45
CA LYS A 3 29.07 -22.66 7.92
C LYS A 3 28.29 -21.35 7.78
N GLU A 4 27.03 -21.44 7.39
CA GLU A 4 26.17 -20.26 7.33
C GLU A 4 25.88 -19.75 8.75
N GLU A 5 25.91 -18.45 8.95
CA GLU A 5 25.56 -17.80 10.20
C GLU A 5 24.19 -17.13 10.10
N VAL A 6 23.28 -17.51 10.99
CA VAL A 6 21.97 -16.88 11.13
C VAL A 6 21.98 -15.96 12.36
N LYS A 7 21.76 -14.66 12.16
CA LYS A 7 21.69 -13.68 13.25
C LYS A 7 20.24 -13.44 13.66
N ILE A 8 20.00 -13.43 14.95
CA ILE A 8 18.68 -13.09 15.51
C ILE A 8 18.84 -12.31 16.81
N SER A 9 17.98 -11.33 17.04
CA SER A 9 17.99 -10.61 18.30
C SER A 9 17.37 -11.46 19.44
N VAL A 10 17.80 -11.22 20.69
CA VAL A 10 17.19 -11.84 21.87
C VAL A 10 15.68 -11.58 21.90
N ARG A 11 15.27 -10.37 21.54
CA ARG A 11 13.85 -10.03 21.48
C ARG A 11 13.10 -10.85 20.45
N ASP A 12 13.62 -10.93 19.23
CA ASP A 12 12.92 -11.59 18.12
C ASP A 12 12.80 -13.11 18.36
N ILE A 13 13.84 -13.78 18.84
CA ILE A 13 13.76 -15.21 19.14
C ILE A 13 12.77 -15.52 20.26
N VAL A 14 12.72 -14.70 21.30
CA VAL A 14 11.81 -14.86 22.43
C VAL A 14 10.35 -14.58 21.99
N GLU A 15 10.11 -13.45 21.30
CA GLU A 15 8.79 -13.10 20.81
C GLU A 15 8.27 -14.14 19.78
N PHE A 16 9.13 -14.71 18.97
CA PHE A 16 8.75 -15.71 17.99
C PHE A 16 8.42 -17.08 18.59
N ILE A 17 9.26 -17.59 19.49
CA ILE A 17 9.15 -18.96 20.03
C ILE A 17 8.21 -19.04 21.22
N LEU A 18 8.22 -18.02 22.09
CA LEU A 18 7.53 -18.07 23.40
C LEU A 18 6.26 -17.23 23.47
N ARG A 19 5.85 -16.60 22.37
CA ARG A 19 4.55 -15.93 22.33
C ARG A 19 3.44 -16.95 22.55
N SER A 20 2.45 -16.58 23.35
CA SER A 20 1.34 -17.45 23.72
C SER A 20 0.06 -16.64 23.97
N GLY A 21 -1.09 -17.32 23.98
CA GLY A 21 -2.39 -16.76 24.31
C GLY A 21 -3.14 -16.16 23.13
N ASP A 22 -3.88 -15.10 23.39
CA ASP A 22 -4.97 -14.62 22.54
C ASP A 22 -4.59 -13.40 21.69
N ILE A 23 -5.24 -13.25 20.53
CA ILE A 23 -5.36 -11.93 19.90
C ILE A 23 -6.39 -11.13 20.68
N ASP A 24 -6.02 -9.96 21.20
CA ASP A 24 -6.94 -9.07 21.89
C ASP A 24 -6.66 -7.60 21.52
N ASN A 25 -7.49 -7.05 20.64
CA ASN A 25 -7.37 -5.65 20.19
C ASN A 25 -8.03 -4.63 21.14
N ARG A 26 -8.68 -5.10 22.20
CA ARG A 26 -9.30 -4.22 23.21
C ARG A 26 -8.24 -3.57 24.09
N ARG A 27 -7.14 -4.26 24.30
CA ARG A 27 -5.99 -3.76 25.05
C ARG A 27 -5.08 -3.02 24.06
N GLY A 28 -5.43 -1.77 23.79
CA GLY A 28 -4.69 -0.93 22.85
C GLY A 28 -3.24 -0.73 23.30
N GLY A 29 -2.33 -1.37 22.61
CA GLY A 29 -0.88 -1.23 22.78
C GLY A 29 -0.24 -0.76 21.48
N TRP A 30 -0.62 0.39 20.95
CA TRP A 30 0.09 0.98 19.85
C TRP A 30 1.19 1.88 20.43
N ALA A 31 2.42 1.38 20.43
CA ALA A 31 3.58 2.22 20.72
C ALA A 31 3.69 3.27 19.60
N ASP A 32 3.28 4.50 19.90
CA ASP A 32 3.58 5.66 19.06
C ASP A 32 5.01 6.18 19.36
N LYS A 33 5.47 7.14 18.56
CA LYS A 33 6.80 7.76 18.78
C LYS A 33 6.94 8.39 20.17
N GLU A 34 5.86 8.91 20.72
CA GLU A 34 5.83 9.55 22.03
C GLU A 34 5.97 8.49 23.14
N SER A 35 5.27 7.37 23.02
CA SER A 35 5.41 6.22 23.93
C SER A 35 6.81 5.61 23.89
N LEU A 36 7.41 5.50 22.70
CA LEU A 36 8.79 5.03 22.54
C LEU A 36 9.80 6.02 23.16
N ALA A 37 9.63 7.32 22.90
CA ALA A 37 10.49 8.36 23.47
C ALA A 37 10.33 8.43 25.01
N LYS A 38 9.09 8.28 25.51
CA LYS A 38 8.79 8.24 26.93
C LYS A 38 9.37 6.99 27.60
N GLY A 39 9.25 5.83 26.93
CA GLY A 39 9.91 4.58 27.36
C GLY A 39 11.41 4.75 27.47
N THR A 40 12.08 5.27 26.44
CA THR A 40 13.53 5.54 26.46
C THR A 40 13.93 6.51 27.59
N ARG A 41 13.11 7.54 27.83
CA ARG A 41 13.34 8.48 28.96
C ARG A 41 13.24 7.79 30.31
N ILE A 42 12.27 6.90 30.47
CA ILE A 42 12.05 6.12 31.69
C ILE A 42 13.23 5.17 31.93
N HIS A 43 13.67 4.42 30.93
CA HIS A 43 14.84 3.56 31.03
C HIS A 43 16.06 4.36 31.51
N LYS A 44 16.40 5.47 30.84
CA LYS A 44 17.52 6.34 31.26
C LYS A 44 17.36 6.91 32.68
N LYS A 45 16.12 7.21 33.10
CA LYS A 45 15.87 7.70 34.47
C LYS A 45 16.12 6.62 35.50
N ILE A 46 15.61 5.41 35.28
CA ILE A 46 15.81 4.27 36.20
C ILE A 46 17.29 3.90 36.25
N GLN A 47 17.96 3.75 35.09
CA GLN A 47 19.39 3.45 35.00
C GLN A 47 20.26 4.45 35.77
N ARG A 48 19.92 5.76 35.72
CA ARG A 48 20.64 6.82 36.48
C ARG A 48 20.43 6.76 38.01
N GLN A 49 19.35 6.13 38.47
CA GLN A 49 19.04 5.98 39.87
C GLN A 49 19.75 4.76 40.50
N MET A 50 20.29 3.86 39.65
CA MET A 50 21.06 2.72 40.07
C MET A 50 22.47 3.14 40.50
N GLY A 51 23.08 2.37 41.36
CA GLY A 51 24.41 2.68 41.96
C GLY A 51 25.57 2.55 40.93
N ALA A 52 26.79 2.86 41.42
CA ALA A 52 28.00 2.83 40.59
C ALA A 52 28.38 1.42 40.06
N ALA A 53 27.86 0.37 40.66
CA ALA A 53 28.06 -1.01 40.25
C ALA A 53 27.13 -1.44 39.09
N TYR A 54 26.23 -0.54 38.64
CA TYR A 54 25.28 -0.82 37.57
C TYR A 54 25.82 -0.32 36.22
N GLN A 55 25.97 -1.23 35.28
CA GLN A 55 26.33 -0.95 33.88
C GLN A 55 25.06 -0.94 33.02
N ALA A 56 24.75 0.20 32.40
CA ALA A 56 23.59 0.35 31.53
C ALA A 56 23.91 -0.06 30.10
N GLU A 57 22.92 -0.58 29.37
CA GLU A 57 22.99 -0.87 27.93
C GLU A 57 24.13 -1.82 27.52
N VAL A 58 24.23 -2.96 28.22
CA VAL A 58 25.33 -3.92 28.07
C VAL A 58 25.09 -4.79 26.81
N PRO A 59 25.94 -4.71 25.80
CA PRO A 59 25.82 -5.57 24.61
C PRO A 59 26.25 -7.00 24.95
N LEU A 60 25.41 -7.96 24.58
CA LEU A 60 25.60 -9.38 24.82
C LEU A 60 25.36 -10.16 23.52
N SER A 61 26.14 -11.20 23.29
CA SER A 61 25.95 -12.09 22.16
C SER A 61 26.41 -13.51 22.49
N TYR A 62 25.72 -14.50 21.95
CA TYR A 62 26.11 -15.90 22.13
C TYR A 62 25.90 -16.68 20.82
N ARG A 63 26.86 -17.56 20.50
CA ARG A 63 26.86 -18.36 19.28
C ARG A 63 26.55 -19.81 19.63
N PHE A 64 25.47 -20.32 19.09
CA PHE A 64 25.14 -21.75 19.09
C PHE A 64 25.68 -22.38 17.82
N CYS A 65 26.49 -23.42 17.95
CA CYS A 65 27.09 -24.12 16.83
C CYS A 65 26.36 -25.45 16.59
N TYR A 66 25.63 -25.55 15.46
CA TYR A 66 25.04 -26.79 14.99
C TYR A 66 25.89 -27.39 13.86
N GLU A 67 25.56 -28.58 13.35
CA GLU A 67 26.37 -29.25 12.33
C GLU A 67 26.45 -28.46 11.03
N ASP A 68 25.39 -27.83 10.60
CA ASP A 68 25.20 -27.21 9.30
C ASP A 68 25.13 -25.67 9.33
N LEU A 69 24.75 -25.09 10.43
CA LEU A 69 24.67 -23.64 10.61
C LEU A 69 25.02 -23.19 12.03
N ASP A 70 25.41 -21.93 12.17
CA ASP A 70 25.59 -21.28 13.45
C ASP A 70 24.45 -20.26 13.67
N ILE A 71 23.92 -20.20 14.92
CA ILE A 71 22.93 -19.19 15.30
C ILE A 71 23.61 -18.19 16.24
N LEU A 72 23.74 -16.95 15.80
CA LEU A 72 24.22 -15.85 16.62
C LEU A 72 23.05 -15.10 17.21
N VAL A 73 22.84 -15.30 18.52
CA VAL A 73 21.83 -14.55 19.30
C VAL A 73 22.50 -13.34 19.90
N GLU A 74 22.00 -12.15 19.60
CA GLU A 74 22.58 -10.89 20.09
C GLU A 74 21.52 -9.95 20.65
N GLY A 75 21.92 -9.08 21.56
CA GLY A 75 21.05 -8.07 22.14
C GLY A 75 21.77 -7.15 23.09
N ARG A 76 20.99 -6.31 23.76
CA ARG A 76 21.51 -5.35 24.73
C ARG A 76 20.64 -5.41 25.98
N ALA A 77 21.23 -5.85 27.09
CA ALA A 77 20.56 -5.83 28.39
C ALA A 77 20.40 -4.38 28.87
N ASP A 78 19.23 -4.03 29.40
CA ASP A 78 18.98 -2.69 29.95
C ASP A 78 19.98 -2.33 31.05
N GLY A 79 20.37 -3.32 31.86
CA GLY A 79 21.44 -3.13 32.81
C GLY A 79 21.94 -4.40 33.49
N ILE A 80 23.20 -4.35 33.94
CA ILE A 80 23.81 -5.41 34.74
C ILE A 80 24.45 -4.77 35.98
N GLU A 81 24.10 -5.26 37.15
CA GLU A 81 24.69 -4.84 38.43
C GLU A 81 25.62 -5.93 38.95
N GLU A 82 26.90 -5.57 39.21
CA GLU A 82 27.90 -6.45 39.77
C GLU A 82 28.27 -5.98 41.19
N LYS A 83 28.00 -6.82 42.21
CA LYS A 83 28.42 -6.65 43.61
C LYS A 83 29.23 -7.85 44.04
N GLU A 84 30.01 -7.71 45.10
CA GLU A 84 30.93 -8.77 45.58
C GLU A 84 30.25 -10.13 45.78
N ASP A 85 28.98 -10.13 46.17
CA ASP A 85 28.20 -11.33 46.52
C ASP A 85 27.03 -11.62 45.58
N ARG A 86 26.83 -10.76 44.53
CA ARG A 86 25.66 -10.85 43.69
C ARG A 86 25.88 -10.23 42.31
N VAL A 87 25.50 -10.95 41.25
CA VAL A 87 25.36 -10.41 39.91
C VAL A 87 23.90 -10.45 39.49
N MET A 88 23.40 -9.34 38.94
CA MET A 88 22.00 -9.19 38.57
C MET A 88 21.87 -8.57 37.17
N VAL A 89 21.03 -9.16 36.32
CA VAL A 89 20.53 -8.52 35.08
C VAL A 89 19.20 -7.84 35.40
N ASP A 90 19.02 -6.60 34.93
CA ASP A 90 17.79 -5.83 35.07
C ASP A 90 17.21 -5.55 33.70
N GLU A 91 15.97 -5.95 33.48
CA GLU A 91 15.19 -5.67 32.26
C GLU A 91 14.06 -4.72 32.64
N ILE A 92 14.02 -3.55 31.97
CA ILE A 92 13.13 -2.45 32.30
C ILE A 92 12.00 -2.39 31.28
N LYS A 93 10.75 -2.35 31.73
CA LYS A 93 9.57 -2.24 30.87
C LYS A 93 8.67 -1.09 31.30
N GLY A 94 8.47 -0.11 30.41
CA GLY A 94 7.43 0.90 30.57
C GLY A 94 6.05 0.31 30.27
N VAL A 95 5.09 0.51 31.16
CA VAL A 95 3.71 0.04 31.00
C VAL A 95 2.71 1.15 31.34
N HIS A 96 1.55 1.13 30.71
CA HIS A 96 0.46 2.09 31.01
C HIS A 96 -0.47 1.59 32.12
N ARG A 97 -0.49 0.27 32.38
CA ARG A 97 -1.40 -0.31 33.38
C ARG A 97 -0.96 -0.03 34.79
N ASP A 98 -1.93 0.03 35.73
CA ASP A 98 -1.70 0.16 37.16
C ASP A 98 -0.89 -1.04 37.69
N LEU A 99 0.28 -0.76 38.24
CA LEU A 99 1.22 -1.78 38.69
C LEU A 99 0.70 -2.61 39.89
N ARG A 100 -0.33 -2.16 40.60
CA ARG A 100 -0.96 -2.93 41.70
C ARG A 100 -1.57 -4.24 41.21
N TYR A 101 -1.98 -4.30 39.93
CA TYR A 101 -2.57 -5.49 39.31
C TYR A 101 -1.56 -6.35 38.53
N VAL A 102 -0.27 -6.04 38.58
CA VAL A 102 0.80 -6.86 37.99
C VAL A 102 1.31 -7.81 39.04
N GLU A 103 0.76 -9.00 39.17
CA GLU A 103 1.16 -9.99 40.18
C GLU A 103 2.45 -10.72 39.76
N GLU A 104 2.65 -10.99 38.49
CA GLU A 104 3.80 -11.70 37.92
C GLU A 104 4.29 -10.98 36.65
N PRO A 105 5.58 -11.16 36.27
CA PRO A 105 6.09 -10.66 35.03
C PRO A 105 5.43 -11.33 33.82
N VAL A 106 5.33 -10.60 32.72
CA VAL A 106 4.96 -11.17 31.41
C VAL A 106 6.05 -12.17 30.99
N LEU A 107 5.66 -13.39 30.63
CA LEU A 107 6.60 -14.50 30.36
C LEU A 107 7.63 -14.13 29.28
N VAL A 108 7.24 -13.45 28.22
CA VAL A 108 8.14 -12.99 27.14
C VAL A 108 9.17 -11.98 27.66
N HIS A 109 8.79 -11.07 28.55
CA HIS A 109 9.72 -10.11 29.15
C HIS A 109 10.73 -10.81 30.07
N LEU A 110 10.25 -11.72 30.91
CA LEU A 110 11.13 -12.52 31.79
C LEU A 110 12.07 -13.40 30.95
N ALA A 111 11.59 -13.99 29.88
CA ALA A 111 12.40 -14.79 28.97
C ALA A 111 13.52 -13.96 28.30
N GLN A 112 13.25 -12.71 27.93
CA GLN A 112 14.27 -11.79 27.41
C GLN A 112 15.38 -11.56 28.44
N ALA A 113 15.03 -11.27 29.70
CA ALA A 113 15.98 -11.11 30.77
C ALA A 113 16.76 -12.41 31.06
N LYS A 114 16.10 -13.59 31.03
CA LYS A 114 16.76 -14.90 31.16
C LYS A 114 17.77 -15.18 30.04
N CYS A 115 17.52 -14.76 28.81
CA CYS A 115 18.50 -14.87 27.73
C CYS A 115 19.75 -14.05 28.04
N TYR A 116 19.60 -12.81 28.48
CA TYR A 116 20.75 -11.98 28.89
C TYR A 116 21.51 -12.58 30.05
N ALA A 117 20.80 -13.11 31.05
CA ALA A 117 21.41 -13.79 32.18
C ALA A 117 22.19 -15.04 31.73
N ALA A 118 21.62 -15.87 30.84
CA ALA A 118 22.29 -17.05 30.30
C ALA A 118 23.56 -16.68 29.51
N ILE A 119 23.52 -15.66 28.67
CA ILE A 119 24.69 -15.19 27.93
C ILE A 119 25.77 -14.69 28.90
N TYR A 120 25.40 -13.87 29.89
CA TYR A 120 26.33 -13.28 30.81
C TYR A 120 27.00 -14.32 31.74
N THR A 121 26.24 -15.32 32.25
CA THR A 121 26.78 -16.40 33.10
C THR A 121 27.80 -17.24 32.32
N GLU A 122 27.54 -17.58 31.06
CA GLU A 122 28.49 -18.33 30.21
C GLU A 122 29.76 -17.52 29.93
N GLN A 123 29.66 -16.22 29.64
CA GLN A 123 30.80 -15.36 29.33
C GLN A 123 31.70 -15.09 30.54
N ASN A 124 31.10 -14.97 31.73
CA ASN A 124 31.79 -14.56 32.93
C ASN A 124 31.95 -15.68 33.98
N GLN A 125 31.59 -16.94 33.61
CA GLN A 125 31.74 -18.12 34.50
C GLN A 125 31.06 -17.95 35.86
N GLN A 126 29.88 -17.32 35.89
CA GLN A 126 29.09 -17.17 37.09
C GLN A 126 28.35 -18.47 37.41
N GLU A 127 28.24 -18.86 38.69
CA GLU A 127 27.48 -20.04 39.11
C GLU A 127 25.98 -19.77 39.20
N GLN A 128 25.62 -18.54 39.57
CA GLN A 128 24.23 -18.09 39.74
C GLN A 128 24.08 -16.66 39.25
N MET A 129 22.89 -16.30 38.82
CA MET A 129 22.55 -14.92 38.45
C MET A 129 21.14 -14.53 38.87
N GLU A 130 20.99 -13.35 39.40
CA GLU A 130 19.68 -12.78 39.68
C GLU A 130 19.13 -12.12 38.44
N VAL A 131 17.85 -12.38 38.12
CA VAL A 131 17.08 -11.75 37.06
C VAL A 131 16.06 -10.84 37.69
N GLN A 132 16.18 -9.55 37.46
CA GLN A 132 15.23 -8.53 37.89
C GLN A 132 14.41 -8.04 36.73
N MET A 133 13.09 -8.03 36.90
CA MET A 133 12.14 -7.36 36.02
C MET A 133 11.68 -6.06 36.65
N THR A 134 12.00 -4.93 36.02
CA THR A 134 11.61 -3.59 36.51
C THR A 134 10.49 -3.04 35.66
N TYR A 135 9.26 -3.04 36.17
CA TYR A 135 8.13 -2.37 35.54
C TYR A 135 7.99 -0.95 36.04
N CYS A 136 7.81 0.00 35.13
CA CYS A 136 7.53 1.39 35.43
C CYS A 136 6.24 1.85 34.74
N ASN A 137 5.31 2.38 35.51
CA ASN A 137 4.13 3.00 34.95
C ASN A 137 4.53 4.30 34.26
N MET A 138 4.21 4.43 32.97
CA MET A 138 4.65 5.55 32.14
C MET A 138 3.95 6.88 32.48
N GLU A 139 2.90 6.87 33.28
CA GLU A 139 2.16 8.07 33.69
C GLU A 139 2.51 8.49 35.14
N THR A 140 2.46 7.55 36.05
CA THR A 140 2.68 7.82 37.47
C THR A 140 4.16 7.72 37.88
N GLU A 141 5.00 7.12 37.03
CA GLU A 141 6.40 6.79 37.27
C GLU A 141 6.60 5.84 38.51
N GLU A 142 5.52 5.18 38.92
CA GLU A 142 5.58 4.14 39.95
C GLU A 142 6.39 2.96 39.41
N ILE A 143 7.23 2.35 40.29
CA ILE A 143 8.10 1.24 39.90
C ILE A 143 7.74 0.01 40.73
N ARG A 144 7.64 -1.15 40.07
CA ARG A 144 7.51 -2.45 40.69
C ARG A 144 8.58 -3.40 40.17
N ARG A 145 9.24 -4.13 41.08
CA ARG A 145 10.32 -5.04 40.74
C ARG A 145 9.98 -6.46 41.16
N PHE A 146 10.40 -7.40 40.33
CA PHE A 146 10.32 -8.84 40.58
C PHE A 146 11.72 -9.40 40.40
N SER A 147 12.24 -10.14 41.38
CA SER A 147 13.58 -10.72 41.34
C SER A 147 13.51 -12.23 41.48
N TYR A 148 14.28 -12.92 40.70
CA TYR A 148 14.40 -14.38 40.65
C TYR A 148 15.88 -14.75 40.61
N LEU A 149 16.29 -15.72 41.43
CA LEU A 149 17.65 -16.28 41.39
C LEU A 149 17.62 -17.55 40.53
N PHE A 150 18.51 -17.63 39.56
CA PHE A 150 18.64 -18.79 38.67
C PHE A 150 20.05 -19.35 38.75
N ASP A 151 20.15 -20.67 38.71
CA ASP A 151 21.39 -21.40 38.54
C ASP A 151 21.91 -21.30 37.10
N ALA A 152 23.21 -21.15 36.90
CA ALA A 152 23.80 -21.01 35.57
C ALA A 152 23.49 -22.20 34.65
N GLN A 153 23.51 -23.42 35.20
CA GLN A 153 23.21 -24.62 34.40
C GLN A 153 21.73 -24.69 34.01
N GLU A 154 20.82 -24.21 34.86
CA GLU A 154 19.39 -24.07 34.55
C GLU A 154 19.19 -23.09 33.39
N LEU A 155 19.83 -21.90 33.51
CA LEU A 155 19.76 -20.87 32.45
C LEU A 155 20.32 -21.39 31.13
N LYS A 156 21.46 -22.05 31.13
CA LYS A 156 22.10 -22.63 29.97
C LYS A 156 21.21 -23.66 29.30
N ASN A 157 20.67 -24.61 30.05
CA ASN A 157 19.79 -25.66 29.53
C ASN A 157 18.51 -25.07 28.94
N TRP A 158 17.94 -24.07 29.58
CA TRP A 158 16.74 -23.37 29.10
C TRP A 158 17.03 -22.59 27.80
N PHE A 159 18.17 -21.88 27.77
CA PHE A 159 18.57 -21.09 26.57
C PHE A 159 18.94 -21.99 25.41
N GLN A 160 19.60 -23.12 25.66
CA GLN A 160 19.85 -24.14 24.64
C GLN A 160 18.55 -24.67 24.04
N LYS A 161 17.55 -25.01 24.87
CA LYS A 161 16.25 -25.48 24.40
C LYS A 161 15.52 -24.43 23.55
N LEU A 162 15.62 -23.16 23.89
CA LEU A 162 15.06 -22.06 23.09
C LEU A 162 15.75 -22.02 21.71
N ALA A 163 17.08 -22.09 21.69
CA ALA A 163 17.87 -22.10 20.47
C ALA A 163 17.59 -23.35 19.62
N ASP A 164 17.47 -24.54 20.22
CA ASP A 164 17.12 -25.77 19.52
C ASP A 164 15.75 -25.70 18.84
N THR A 165 14.77 -25.07 19.53
CA THR A 165 13.44 -24.85 18.94
C THR A 165 13.53 -23.91 17.73
N TYR A 166 14.31 -22.85 17.82
CA TYR A 166 14.50 -21.91 16.73
C TYR A 166 15.34 -22.52 15.59
N TYR A 167 16.31 -23.38 15.90
CA TYR A 167 17.15 -24.08 14.92
C TYR A 167 16.33 -24.81 13.86
N VAL A 168 15.23 -25.48 14.26
CA VAL A 168 14.36 -26.18 13.31
C VAL A 168 13.85 -25.25 12.21
N TRP A 169 13.48 -24.03 12.57
CA TRP A 169 13.01 -23.00 11.64
C TRP A 169 14.15 -22.44 10.77
N ALA A 170 15.27 -22.10 11.41
CA ALA A 170 16.43 -21.54 10.75
C ALA A 170 17.01 -22.53 9.73
N HIS A 171 17.19 -23.81 10.16
CA HIS A 171 17.67 -24.88 9.29
C HIS A 171 16.78 -25.06 8.07
N ARG A 172 15.48 -25.21 8.26
CA ARG A 172 14.53 -25.38 7.15
C ARG A 172 14.51 -24.19 6.19
N HIS A 173 14.61 -22.98 6.74
CA HIS A 173 14.67 -21.77 5.92
C HIS A 173 15.96 -21.72 5.08
N GLN A 174 17.10 -22.13 5.65
CA GLN A 174 18.36 -22.19 4.91
C GLN A 174 18.36 -23.29 3.83
N GLU A 175 17.79 -24.46 4.11
CA GLU A 175 17.60 -25.49 3.10
C GLU A 175 16.72 -24.98 1.96
N TRP A 176 15.59 -24.34 2.29
CA TRP A 176 14.73 -23.70 1.29
C TRP A 176 15.50 -22.71 0.42
N LYS A 177 16.30 -21.82 1.02
CA LYS A 177 17.13 -20.87 0.27
C LYS A 177 18.09 -21.59 -0.71
N LYS A 178 18.69 -22.69 -0.30
CA LYS A 178 19.56 -23.51 -1.18
C LYS A 178 18.77 -24.12 -2.35
N GLU A 179 17.63 -24.74 -2.07
CA GLU A 179 16.75 -25.31 -3.08
C GLU A 179 16.26 -24.24 -4.07
N ARG A 180 15.78 -23.10 -3.55
CA ARG A 180 15.33 -21.96 -4.31
C ARG A 180 16.45 -21.43 -5.22
N ASN A 181 17.63 -21.14 -4.67
CA ASN A 181 18.73 -20.56 -5.42
C ASN A 181 19.25 -21.55 -6.48
N ALA A 182 19.29 -22.85 -6.18
CA ALA A 182 19.65 -23.89 -7.15
C ALA A 182 18.65 -23.91 -8.32
N SER A 183 17.36 -23.74 -8.07
CA SER A 183 16.34 -23.70 -9.12
C SER A 183 16.47 -22.52 -10.08
N MET A 184 17.16 -21.46 -9.66
CA MET A 184 17.40 -20.26 -10.47
C MET A 184 18.65 -20.39 -11.35
N THR A 185 19.51 -21.38 -11.08
CA THR A 185 20.68 -21.66 -11.91
C THR A 185 20.20 -22.15 -13.28
N GLY A 186 20.43 -21.33 -14.31
CA GLY A 186 19.98 -21.65 -15.67
C GLY A 186 18.53 -21.29 -15.96
N LEU A 187 17.81 -20.66 -15.03
CA LEU A 187 16.47 -20.11 -15.32
C LEU A 187 16.56 -19.04 -16.40
N GLU A 188 15.96 -19.30 -17.53
CA GLU A 188 15.88 -18.38 -18.66
C GLU A 188 14.58 -17.57 -18.61
N PHE A 189 14.55 -16.48 -19.39
CA PHE A 189 13.32 -15.72 -19.56
C PHE A 189 12.27 -16.60 -20.28
N PRO A 190 11.04 -16.74 -19.76
CA PRO A 190 10.11 -17.81 -20.15
C PRO A 190 9.53 -17.67 -21.56
N PHE A 191 9.81 -16.57 -22.26
CA PHE A 191 9.29 -16.28 -23.59
C PHE A 191 10.41 -15.82 -24.53
N PRO A 192 10.23 -15.96 -25.86
CA PRO A 192 11.08 -15.25 -26.80
C PRO A 192 11.01 -13.74 -26.56
N TYR A 193 12.19 -13.11 -26.44
CA TYR A 193 12.23 -11.67 -26.22
C TYR A 193 11.58 -10.90 -27.35
N ARG A 194 10.71 -9.95 -26.98
CA ARG A 194 10.20 -8.93 -27.90
C ARG A 194 11.25 -7.83 -28.10
N GLU A 195 11.10 -7.03 -29.16
CA GLU A 195 11.96 -5.87 -29.39
C GLU A 195 11.95 -4.93 -28.17
N GLY A 196 13.13 -4.47 -27.73
CA GLY A 196 13.31 -3.63 -26.54
C GLY A 196 13.10 -4.31 -25.19
N GLN A 197 12.49 -5.50 -25.15
CA GLN A 197 12.20 -6.18 -23.88
C GLN A 197 13.47 -6.64 -23.14
N ARG A 198 14.49 -7.06 -23.89
CA ARG A 198 15.77 -7.47 -23.32
C ARG A 198 16.48 -6.30 -22.63
N ASP A 199 16.42 -5.11 -23.23
CA ASP A 199 17.01 -3.89 -22.65
C ASP A 199 16.27 -3.47 -21.38
N LEU A 200 14.95 -3.68 -21.36
CA LEU A 200 14.13 -3.42 -20.17
C LEU A 200 14.53 -4.36 -19.03
N VAL A 201 14.62 -5.66 -19.27
CA VAL A 201 15.08 -6.66 -18.28
C VAL A 201 16.47 -6.31 -17.74
N HIS A 202 17.41 -5.96 -18.62
CA HIS A 202 18.76 -5.53 -18.21
C HIS A 202 18.73 -4.21 -17.42
N GLY A 203 17.88 -3.27 -17.81
CA GLY A 203 17.71 -2.01 -17.09
C GLY A 203 17.22 -2.19 -15.65
N VAL A 204 16.21 -3.04 -15.46
CA VAL A 204 15.71 -3.41 -14.13
C VAL A 204 16.78 -4.08 -13.29
N TYR A 205 17.47 -5.11 -13.84
CA TYR A 205 18.51 -5.81 -13.12
C TYR A 205 19.66 -4.88 -12.68
N ARG A 206 20.14 -4.02 -13.60
CA ARG A 206 21.20 -3.04 -13.29
C ARG A 206 20.76 -2.02 -12.23
N THR A 207 19.48 -1.66 -12.21
CA THR A 207 18.93 -0.74 -11.21
C THR A 207 18.94 -1.37 -9.82
N ILE A 208 18.53 -2.64 -9.71
CA ILE A 208 18.58 -3.40 -8.46
C ILE A 208 20.02 -3.53 -7.96
N LEU A 209 20.94 -3.88 -8.85
CA LEU A 209 22.36 -4.01 -8.52
C LEU A 209 22.97 -2.71 -7.98
N ARG A 210 22.53 -1.55 -8.50
CA ARG A 210 23.03 -0.22 -8.13
C ARG A 210 22.27 0.45 -6.99
N GLU A 211 21.30 -0.22 -6.38
CA GLU A 211 20.48 0.30 -5.28
C GLU A 211 19.77 1.61 -5.64
N LYS A 212 19.27 1.70 -6.89
CA LYS A 212 18.60 2.87 -7.42
C LYS A 212 17.11 2.65 -7.60
N GLN A 213 16.42 3.69 -8.07
CA GLN A 213 15.03 3.66 -8.46
C GLN A 213 14.91 3.81 -9.97
N LEU A 214 13.89 3.18 -10.56
CA LEU A 214 13.65 3.18 -11.99
C LEU A 214 12.19 3.45 -12.30
N PHE A 215 11.95 4.42 -13.16
CA PHE A 215 10.64 4.72 -13.72
C PHE A 215 10.54 4.14 -15.14
N ILE A 216 9.57 3.26 -15.35
CA ILE A 216 9.36 2.59 -16.63
C ILE A 216 8.01 3.02 -17.20
N GLN A 217 8.06 3.78 -18.26
CA GLN A 217 6.90 3.95 -19.13
C GLN A 217 6.95 2.83 -20.17
N ALA A 218 5.98 1.92 -20.14
CA ALA A 218 5.94 0.78 -21.04
C ALA A 218 4.51 0.58 -21.56
N PRO A 219 4.27 0.68 -22.87
CA PRO A 219 2.99 0.44 -23.47
C PRO A 219 2.39 -0.93 -23.11
N THR A 220 1.10 -1.08 -23.31
CA THR A 220 0.45 -2.40 -23.18
C THR A 220 1.10 -3.41 -24.15
N GLY A 221 1.08 -4.69 -23.79
CA GLY A 221 1.64 -5.76 -24.64
C GLY A 221 3.15 -5.94 -24.63
N VAL A 222 3.93 -5.06 -24.02
CA VAL A 222 5.40 -5.22 -23.87
C VAL A 222 5.79 -6.36 -22.92
N GLY A 223 4.86 -6.84 -22.10
CA GLY A 223 5.15 -7.83 -21.06
C GLY A 223 5.82 -7.22 -19.83
N LYS A 224 5.36 -6.05 -19.39
CA LYS A 224 5.88 -5.29 -18.22
C LYS A 224 6.14 -6.14 -17.00
N THR A 225 5.12 -6.89 -16.58
CA THR A 225 5.15 -7.70 -15.34
C THR A 225 6.32 -8.67 -15.36
N MET A 226 6.43 -9.50 -16.39
CA MET A 226 7.50 -10.48 -16.51
C MET A 226 8.88 -9.82 -16.66
N SER A 227 8.95 -8.69 -17.41
CA SER A 227 10.21 -7.95 -17.61
C SER A 227 10.74 -7.28 -16.35
N CYS A 228 9.87 -6.99 -15.37
CA CYS A 228 10.25 -6.47 -14.06
C CYS A 228 10.47 -7.60 -13.04
N LEU A 229 9.63 -8.63 -13.07
CA LEU A 229 9.63 -9.72 -12.10
C LEU A 229 10.83 -10.65 -12.28
N TYR A 230 11.11 -11.09 -13.52
CA TYR A 230 12.21 -12.03 -13.80
C TYR A 230 13.58 -11.53 -13.32
N PRO A 231 14.02 -10.30 -13.63
CA PRO A 231 15.30 -9.80 -13.12
C PRO A 231 15.32 -9.59 -11.61
N ALA A 232 14.17 -9.30 -10.99
CA ALA A 232 14.06 -9.21 -9.53
C ALA A 232 14.19 -10.60 -8.87
N VAL A 233 13.55 -11.63 -9.42
CA VAL A 233 13.74 -13.03 -9.00
C VAL A 233 15.21 -13.45 -9.13
N ARG A 234 15.84 -13.15 -10.27
CA ARG A 234 17.27 -13.41 -10.47
C ARG A 234 18.16 -12.77 -9.41
N SER A 235 17.86 -11.52 -9.03
CA SER A 235 18.63 -10.81 -8.00
C SER A 235 18.55 -11.49 -6.62
N VAL A 236 17.39 -12.11 -6.31
CA VAL A 236 17.25 -12.90 -5.07
C VAL A 236 18.08 -14.18 -5.13
N GLY A 237 18.07 -14.90 -6.27
CA GLY A 237 18.86 -16.12 -6.46
C GLY A 237 20.36 -15.92 -6.40
N GLU A 238 20.82 -14.73 -6.78
CA GLU A 238 22.24 -14.35 -6.76
C GLU A 238 22.66 -13.71 -5.42
N GLY A 239 21.74 -13.64 -4.43
CA GLY A 239 22.00 -13.08 -3.10
C GLY A 239 22.17 -11.56 -3.08
N ILE A 240 21.78 -10.86 -4.16
CA ILE A 240 21.81 -9.40 -4.26
C ILE A 240 20.65 -8.80 -3.47
N SER A 241 19.48 -9.45 -3.51
CA SER A 241 18.31 -9.07 -2.74
C SER A 241 17.74 -10.24 -1.95
N GLU A 242 16.93 -9.95 -0.98
CA GLU A 242 16.39 -10.94 -0.02
C GLU A 242 14.95 -11.33 -0.36
N LYS A 243 14.11 -10.35 -0.70
CA LYS A 243 12.67 -10.52 -0.85
C LYS A 243 12.10 -9.53 -1.86
N ILE A 244 11.02 -9.94 -2.54
CA ILE A 244 10.28 -9.09 -3.46
C ILE A 244 8.94 -8.71 -2.85
N PHE A 245 8.63 -7.40 -2.84
CA PHE A 245 7.28 -6.87 -2.60
C PHE A 245 6.71 -6.39 -3.94
N TYR A 246 5.74 -7.13 -4.46
CA TYR A 246 4.98 -6.73 -5.65
C TYR A 246 3.73 -5.96 -5.22
N LEU A 247 3.69 -4.68 -5.55
CA LEU A 247 2.72 -3.73 -5.03
C LEU A 247 1.74 -3.30 -6.12
N THR A 248 0.45 -3.35 -5.82
CA THR A 248 -0.60 -3.00 -6.78
C THR A 248 -1.86 -2.51 -6.08
N ALA A 249 -2.57 -1.56 -6.69
CA ALA A 249 -3.82 -1.00 -6.16
C ALA A 249 -5.06 -1.87 -6.43
N LYS A 250 -4.99 -2.87 -7.35
CA LYS A 250 -6.18 -3.56 -7.85
C LYS A 250 -6.06 -5.08 -7.79
N THR A 251 -7.21 -5.74 -7.58
CA THR A 251 -7.31 -7.21 -7.52
C THR A 251 -6.85 -7.87 -8.82
N ILE A 252 -7.25 -7.33 -9.99
CA ILE A 252 -6.90 -7.90 -11.32
C ILE A 252 -5.38 -7.89 -11.54
N THR A 253 -4.69 -6.81 -11.18
CA THR A 253 -3.23 -6.74 -11.33
C THR A 253 -2.50 -7.69 -10.37
N ARG A 254 -3.12 -8.06 -9.24
CA ARG A 254 -2.60 -9.13 -8.37
C ARG A 254 -2.62 -10.50 -9.05
N THR A 255 -3.70 -10.80 -9.78
CA THR A 255 -3.81 -12.04 -10.57
C THR A 255 -2.73 -12.12 -11.64
N VAL A 256 -2.46 -11.03 -12.37
CA VAL A 256 -1.38 -10.97 -13.38
C VAL A 256 0.00 -11.20 -12.75
N ALA A 257 0.27 -10.62 -11.59
CA ALA A 257 1.53 -10.87 -10.87
C ALA A 257 1.65 -12.34 -10.43
N TRP A 258 0.57 -12.88 -9.91
CA TRP A 258 0.47 -14.28 -9.50
C TRP A 258 0.73 -15.23 -10.66
N GLU A 259 0.05 -15.04 -11.79
CA GLU A 259 0.25 -15.81 -13.01
C GLU A 259 1.69 -15.73 -13.53
N ALA A 260 2.34 -14.57 -13.39
CA ALA A 260 3.74 -14.41 -13.78
C ALA A 260 4.69 -15.27 -12.92
N PHE A 261 4.46 -15.39 -11.62
CA PHE A 261 5.18 -16.33 -10.77
C PHE A 261 4.90 -17.79 -11.17
N GLU A 262 3.65 -18.13 -11.44
CA GLU A 262 3.26 -19.47 -11.88
C GLU A 262 3.92 -19.87 -13.21
N ILE A 263 4.06 -18.93 -14.15
CA ILE A 263 4.79 -19.15 -15.39
C ILE A 263 6.27 -19.48 -15.10
N LEU A 264 6.92 -18.72 -14.23
CA LEU A 264 8.31 -18.99 -13.85
C LEU A 264 8.47 -20.35 -13.14
N LYS A 265 7.52 -20.73 -12.29
CA LYS A 265 7.50 -22.04 -11.62
C LYS A 265 7.39 -23.18 -12.64
N LYS A 266 6.54 -23.06 -13.64
CA LYS A 266 6.43 -24.04 -14.75
C LYS A 266 7.74 -24.18 -15.52
N HIS A 267 8.62 -23.18 -15.50
CA HIS A 267 9.97 -23.21 -16.08
C HIS A 267 11.05 -23.63 -15.08
N GLY A 268 10.68 -24.18 -13.93
CA GLY A 268 11.56 -24.78 -12.95
C GLY A 268 11.91 -23.93 -11.74
N LEU A 269 11.38 -22.73 -11.61
CA LEU A 269 11.59 -21.90 -10.42
C LEU A 269 10.92 -22.52 -9.18
N ARG A 270 11.66 -22.71 -8.09
CA ARG A 270 11.12 -22.94 -6.75
C ARG A 270 10.96 -21.58 -6.07
N TRP A 271 9.74 -21.26 -5.63
CA TRP A 271 9.43 -19.92 -5.11
C TRP A 271 8.22 -19.92 -4.20
N LYS A 272 8.35 -19.35 -3.02
CA LYS A 272 7.26 -19.16 -2.07
C LYS A 272 6.64 -17.79 -2.25
N SER A 273 5.36 -17.76 -2.68
CA SER A 273 4.59 -16.52 -2.92
C SER A 273 3.41 -16.41 -1.96
N LEU A 274 3.27 -15.26 -1.32
CA LEU A 274 2.11 -14.90 -0.51
C LEU A 274 1.27 -13.83 -1.21
N LEU A 275 -0.01 -14.10 -1.40
CA LEU A 275 -1.01 -13.11 -1.77
C LEU A 275 -1.65 -12.54 -0.51
N LEU A 276 -1.10 -11.42 -0.03
CA LEU A 276 -1.59 -10.78 1.19
C LEU A 276 -2.93 -10.06 0.92
N THR A 277 -3.97 -10.57 1.56
CA THR A 277 -5.35 -10.11 1.40
C THR A 277 -5.75 -9.25 2.60
N ALA A 278 -6.55 -8.22 2.36
CA ALA A 278 -7.06 -7.34 3.42
C ALA A 278 -7.88 -8.12 4.45
N LYS A 279 -7.81 -7.66 5.70
CA LYS A 279 -8.43 -8.31 6.85
C LYS A 279 -9.93 -8.56 6.65
N GLU A 280 -10.63 -7.57 6.08
CA GLU A 280 -12.06 -7.61 5.81
C GLU A 280 -12.47 -8.73 4.85
N LYS A 281 -11.57 -9.07 3.91
CA LYS A 281 -11.79 -10.14 2.92
C LYS A 281 -11.36 -11.53 3.39
N LEU A 282 -10.51 -11.57 4.42
CA LEU A 282 -9.94 -12.83 4.94
C LEU A 282 -10.63 -13.26 6.25
N CYS A 283 -11.21 -12.32 7.00
CA CYS A 283 -11.91 -12.60 8.25
C CYS A 283 -13.15 -13.46 8.00
N VAL A 284 -13.33 -14.49 8.85
CA VAL A 284 -14.45 -15.42 8.79
C VAL A 284 -15.59 -15.06 9.75
N CYS A 285 -15.40 -13.99 10.54
CA CYS A 285 -16.41 -13.51 11.49
C CYS A 285 -17.22 -12.38 10.85
N GLU A 286 -18.53 -12.37 11.04
CA GLU A 286 -19.41 -11.28 10.57
C GLU A 286 -19.03 -9.93 11.15
N ASN A 287 -18.70 -9.90 12.44
CA ASN A 287 -18.17 -8.74 13.12
C ASN A 287 -16.67 -8.93 13.35
N MET A 288 -15.85 -8.01 12.84
CA MET A 288 -14.38 -8.08 12.98
C MET A 288 -13.90 -7.68 14.39
N GLU A 289 -14.50 -8.27 15.42
CA GLU A 289 -14.10 -8.08 16.81
C GLU A 289 -13.00 -9.06 17.18
N CYS A 290 -11.74 -8.59 17.14
CA CYS A 290 -10.56 -9.42 17.35
C CYS A 290 -10.21 -9.52 18.84
N ASN A 291 -10.99 -10.29 19.58
CA ASN A 291 -10.75 -10.59 21.00
C ASN A 291 -11.24 -12.02 21.32
N PRO A 292 -10.75 -12.64 22.42
CA PRO A 292 -11.05 -14.02 22.72
C PRO A 292 -12.51 -14.30 23.13
N ALA A 293 -13.28 -13.26 23.48
CA ALA A 293 -14.69 -13.38 23.82
C ALA A 293 -15.59 -13.42 22.56
N ALA A 294 -15.23 -12.63 21.53
CA ALA A 294 -16.02 -12.48 20.31
C ALA A 294 -15.58 -13.42 19.18
N CYS A 295 -14.31 -13.82 19.14
CA CYS A 295 -13.73 -14.59 18.07
C CYS A 295 -13.02 -15.87 18.59
N ALA A 296 -13.56 -17.05 18.27
CA ALA A 296 -12.96 -18.31 18.65
C ALA A 296 -11.54 -18.52 18.11
N ARG A 297 -11.22 -17.95 16.94
CA ARG A 297 -9.90 -18.04 16.30
C ARG A 297 -8.89 -17.04 16.90
N ALA A 298 -9.37 -16.02 17.62
CA ALA A 298 -8.50 -15.12 18.39
C ALA A 298 -8.05 -15.78 19.68
N LYS A 299 -8.90 -16.67 20.27
CA LYS A 299 -8.59 -17.38 21.52
C LYS A 299 -7.50 -18.42 21.29
N GLY A 300 -6.38 -18.31 22.02
CA GLY A 300 -5.23 -19.21 21.93
C GLY A 300 -4.57 -19.22 20.53
N HIS A 301 -4.67 -18.13 19.80
CA HIS A 301 -4.08 -18.01 18.46
C HIS A 301 -2.57 -18.24 18.47
N PHE A 302 -1.87 -17.56 19.38
CA PHE A 302 -0.42 -17.63 19.46
C PHE A 302 0.12 -18.97 19.94
N ASP A 303 -0.73 -19.80 20.57
CA ASP A 303 -0.37 -21.17 20.99
C ASP A 303 -0.31 -22.14 19.81
N ARG A 304 -0.94 -21.82 18.66
CA ARG A 304 -1.12 -22.75 17.53
C ARG A 304 -0.58 -22.21 16.19
N VAL A 305 -0.39 -20.89 16.06
CA VAL A 305 -0.06 -20.30 14.76
C VAL A 305 1.30 -20.73 14.23
N ASN A 306 2.29 -20.96 15.10
CA ASN A 306 3.61 -21.40 14.68
C ASN A 306 3.55 -22.79 14.02
N ASP A 307 2.77 -23.74 14.55
CA ASP A 307 2.58 -25.06 13.95
C ASP A 307 1.88 -24.95 12.59
N ALA A 308 0.87 -24.08 12.47
CA ALA A 308 0.18 -23.83 11.21
C ALA A 308 1.11 -23.25 10.13
N VAL A 309 1.91 -22.24 10.49
CA VAL A 309 2.87 -21.62 9.58
C VAL A 309 3.97 -22.60 9.18
N PHE A 310 4.49 -23.38 10.14
CA PHE A 310 5.51 -24.37 9.85
C PHE A 310 5.03 -25.43 8.86
N GLU A 311 3.83 -26.00 9.07
CA GLU A 311 3.28 -27.00 8.14
C GLU A 311 3.00 -26.41 6.75
N LEU A 312 2.52 -25.14 6.68
CA LEU A 312 2.35 -24.42 5.41
C LEU A 312 3.67 -24.33 4.66
N LEU A 313 4.75 -23.92 5.33
CA LEU A 313 6.07 -23.77 4.74
C LEU A 313 6.68 -25.10 4.27
N GLU A 314 6.33 -26.21 4.94
CA GLU A 314 6.81 -27.56 4.55
C GLU A 314 6.11 -28.11 3.33
N LYS A 315 4.79 -27.88 3.21
CA LYS A 315 3.96 -28.56 2.22
C LYS A 315 3.65 -27.74 0.99
N GLU A 316 3.64 -26.42 1.12
CA GLU A 316 3.12 -25.53 0.09
C GLU A 316 4.16 -24.48 -0.32
N GLU A 317 4.01 -23.95 -1.52
CA GLU A 317 4.81 -22.85 -2.06
C GLU A 317 3.95 -21.66 -2.48
N ILE A 318 2.63 -21.83 -2.45
CA ILE A 318 1.63 -20.88 -2.91
C ILE A 318 0.67 -20.62 -1.78
N TYR A 319 0.53 -19.36 -1.37
CA TYR A 319 -0.27 -18.98 -0.23
C TYR A 319 -1.31 -17.93 -0.64
N ASP A 320 -2.36 -18.41 -1.27
CA ASP A 320 -3.53 -17.62 -1.64
C ASP A 320 -4.59 -17.60 -0.53
N ARG A 321 -5.71 -16.95 -0.81
CA ARG A 321 -6.82 -16.85 0.14
C ARG A 321 -7.40 -18.22 0.56
N GLU A 322 -7.57 -19.14 -0.39
CA GLU A 322 -8.20 -20.44 -0.14
C GLU A 322 -7.29 -21.31 0.73
N MET A 323 -6.00 -21.33 0.41
CA MET A 323 -5.00 -22.05 1.19
C MET A 323 -4.93 -21.52 2.62
N LEU A 324 -4.85 -20.19 2.80
CA LEU A 324 -4.83 -19.56 4.12
C LEU A 324 -6.08 -19.88 4.94
N LEU A 325 -7.26 -19.88 4.33
CA LEU A 325 -8.51 -20.23 5.02
C LEU A 325 -8.55 -21.71 5.42
N SER A 326 -8.07 -22.61 4.57
CA SER A 326 -8.00 -24.05 4.83
C SER A 326 -7.14 -24.36 6.05
N TYR A 327 -5.92 -23.81 6.11
CA TYR A 327 -5.03 -24.02 7.25
C TYR A 327 -5.49 -23.30 8.52
N ALA A 328 -6.09 -22.12 8.37
CA ALA A 328 -6.69 -21.41 9.49
C ALA A 328 -7.87 -22.18 10.12
N GLU A 329 -8.64 -22.88 9.30
CA GLU A 329 -9.69 -23.79 9.79
C GLU A 329 -9.09 -25.01 10.50
N LYS A 330 -8.10 -25.65 9.89
CA LYS A 330 -7.44 -26.84 10.45
C LYS A 330 -6.83 -26.57 11.84
N TYR A 331 -6.14 -25.42 12.00
CA TYR A 331 -5.45 -25.06 13.23
C TYR A 331 -6.26 -24.15 14.16
N GLN A 332 -7.47 -23.77 13.77
CA GLN A 332 -8.32 -22.84 14.51
C GLN A 332 -7.60 -21.53 14.88
N VAL A 333 -6.93 -20.91 13.90
CA VAL A 333 -6.17 -19.65 14.04
C VAL A 333 -6.78 -18.56 13.15
N CYS A 334 -6.44 -17.29 13.43
CA CYS A 334 -6.84 -16.16 12.58
C CYS A 334 -6.10 -16.22 11.24
N PRO A 335 -6.78 -16.33 10.08
CA PRO A 335 -6.10 -16.42 8.78
C PRO A 335 -5.32 -15.15 8.43
N TYR A 336 -5.78 -13.98 8.87
CA TYR A 336 -5.10 -12.70 8.60
C TYR A 336 -3.78 -12.61 9.37
N GLU A 337 -3.78 -12.83 10.70
CA GLU A 337 -2.56 -12.79 11.52
C GLU A 337 -1.57 -13.88 11.11
N MET A 338 -2.07 -15.10 10.78
CA MET A 338 -1.25 -16.18 10.23
C MET A 338 -0.57 -15.76 8.91
N SER A 339 -1.27 -15.06 8.02
CA SER A 339 -0.69 -14.55 6.77
C SER A 339 0.42 -13.52 7.00
N LEU A 340 0.26 -12.68 8.04
CA LEU A 340 1.29 -11.73 8.42
C LEU A 340 2.55 -12.43 8.96
N ASP A 341 2.38 -13.51 9.74
CA ASP A 341 3.52 -14.30 10.22
C ASP A 341 4.23 -15.05 9.07
N LEU A 342 3.45 -15.60 8.15
CA LEU A 342 3.96 -16.28 6.96
C LEU A 342 4.81 -15.35 6.07
N ALA A 343 4.46 -14.04 6.02
CA ALA A 343 5.20 -13.05 5.24
C ALA A 343 6.70 -12.98 5.59
N ASN A 344 7.10 -13.35 6.80
CA ASN A 344 8.51 -13.37 7.21
C ASN A 344 9.32 -14.44 6.44
N TRP A 345 8.69 -15.54 6.06
CA TRP A 345 9.34 -16.75 5.57
C TRP A 345 9.25 -16.96 4.06
N VAL A 346 8.43 -16.17 3.36
CA VAL A 346 8.24 -16.29 1.91
C VAL A 346 9.24 -15.43 1.14
N ASP A 347 9.45 -15.75 -0.14
CA ASP A 347 10.38 -15.06 -1.03
C ASP A 347 9.74 -13.84 -1.70
N GLY A 348 8.43 -13.89 -1.93
CA GLY A 348 7.68 -12.83 -2.55
C GLY A 348 6.33 -12.56 -1.86
N VAL A 349 6.00 -11.29 -1.69
CA VAL A 349 4.72 -10.82 -1.15
C VAL A 349 4.03 -9.95 -2.20
N ILE A 350 2.85 -10.39 -2.66
CA ILE A 350 1.99 -9.60 -3.53
C ILE A 350 0.93 -8.93 -2.65
N CYS A 351 0.90 -7.61 -2.62
CA CYS A 351 0.00 -6.88 -1.72
C CYS A 351 -0.41 -5.51 -2.27
N ASP A 352 -1.32 -4.84 -1.56
CA ASP A 352 -1.71 -3.45 -1.82
C ASP A 352 -0.58 -2.49 -1.41
N TYR A 353 -0.51 -1.30 -2.03
CA TYR A 353 0.43 -0.22 -1.68
C TYR A 353 0.41 0.13 -0.20
N ASN A 354 -0.74 0.03 0.46
CA ASN A 354 -0.93 0.36 1.86
C ASN A 354 0.01 -0.43 2.78
N TYR A 355 0.31 -1.69 2.44
CA TYR A 355 1.18 -2.53 3.26
C TYR A 355 2.65 -2.08 3.31
N VAL A 356 3.05 -1.16 2.42
CA VAL A 356 4.39 -0.56 2.43
C VAL A 356 4.33 0.93 2.77
N PHE A 357 3.35 1.67 2.23
CA PHE A 357 3.37 3.13 2.23
C PHE A 357 2.42 3.78 3.24
N ASP A 358 1.33 3.11 3.65
CA ASP A 358 0.37 3.72 4.57
C ASP A 358 0.90 3.72 6.01
N PRO A 359 1.07 4.89 6.65
CA PRO A 359 1.63 5.00 7.99
C PRO A 359 0.82 4.28 9.08
N GLN A 360 -0.44 3.92 8.81
CA GLN A 360 -1.31 3.22 9.76
C GLN A 360 -1.32 1.71 9.58
N VAL A 361 -1.11 1.21 8.34
CA VAL A 361 -1.34 -0.19 7.94
C VAL A 361 -0.07 -0.93 7.51
N TYR A 362 1.05 -0.21 7.28
CA TYR A 362 2.28 -0.82 6.77
C TYR A 362 2.78 -1.99 7.63
N LEU A 363 3.45 -2.93 6.97
CA LEU A 363 4.01 -4.13 7.61
C LEU A 363 5.20 -3.75 8.53
N ARG A 364 4.90 -3.47 9.80
CA ARG A 364 5.88 -3.02 10.80
C ARG A 364 7.06 -3.96 10.95
N ARG A 365 6.85 -5.25 10.78
CA ARG A 365 7.90 -6.28 10.86
C ARG A 365 9.00 -6.11 9.81
N PHE A 366 8.71 -5.41 8.69
CA PHE A 366 9.67 -5.11 7.62
C PHE A 366 10.05 -3.62 7.55
N PHE A 367 9.14 -2.75 7.97
CA PHE A 367 9.23 -1.32 7.68
C PHE A 367 9.13 -0.43 8.92
N ALA A 368 9.28 -0.97 10.15
CA ALA A 368 9.36 -0.15 11.35
C ALA A 368 10.63 0.73 11.36
N GLU A 369 10.67 1.70 12.27
CA GLU A 369 11.84 2.57 12.43
C GLU A 369 13.07 1.74 12.79
N GLY A 370 14.18 1.98 12.11
CA GLY A 370 15.43 1.22 12.29
C GLY A 370 15.51 -0.11 11.54
N ILE A 371 14.41 -0.62 10.93
CA ILE A 371 14.41 -1.86 10.14
C ILE A 371 14.62 -1.52 8.67
N LYS A 372 15.59 -2.18 8.06
CA LYS A 372 15.88 -2.17 6.62
C LYS A 372 16.23 -3.58 6.18
N GLY A 373 15.96 -3.88 4.90
CA GLY A 373 16.34 -5.16 4.28
C GLY A 373 16.66 -4.97 2.79
N ASP A 374 17.27 -5.98 2.19
CA ASP A 374 17.56 -5.98 0.76
C ASP A 374 16.31 -6.30 -0.07
N TYR A 375 15.22 -5.53 0.16
CA TYR A 375 13.93 -5.72 -0.51
C TYR A 375 13.87 -5.01 -1.84
N VAL A 376 13.28 -5.67 -2.84
CA VAL A 376 12.94 -5.06 -4.13
C VAL A 376 11.45 -4.74 -4.16
N PHE A 377 11.11 -3.46 -4.34
CA PHE A 377 9.73 -3.02 -4.55
C PHE A 377 9.43 -2.96 -6.04
N LEU A 378 8.46 -3.75 -6.49
CA LEU A 378 7.90 -3.71 -7.84
C LEU A 378 6.53 -3.04 -7.77
N ILE A 379 6.42 -1.82 -8.28
CA ILE A 379 5.20 -0.99 -8.15
C ILE A 379 4.49 -0.98 -9.50
N ASP A 380 3.46 -1.82 -9.61
CA ASP A 380 2.64 -1.92 -10.82
C ASP A 380 1.54 -0.84 -10.83
N GLU A 381 1.20 -0.37 -12.03
CA GLU A 381 0.29 0.75 -12.25
C GLU A 381 0.63 1.96 -11.36
N ALA A 382 1.93 2.26 -11.31
CA ALA A 382 2.52 3.24 -10.38
C ALA A 382 1.91 4.64 -10.47
N HIS A 383 1.22 4.98 -11.58
CA HIS A 383 0.49 6.24 -11.71
C HIS A 383 -0.59 6.41 -10.62
N ASN A 384 -1.17 5.31 -10.12
CA ASN A 384 -2.17 5.34 -9.06
C ASN A 384 -1.58 5.72 -7.69
N LEU A 385 -0.27 5.50 -7.49
CA LEU A 385 0.38 5.76 -6.21
C LEU A 385 0.43 7.26 -5.87
N VAL A 386 0.32 8.16 -6.84
CA VAL A 386 0.29 9.62 -6.60
C VAL A 386 -0.92 10.01 -5.75
N GLU A 387 -2.12 9.66 -6.21
CA GLU A 387 -3.35 10.00 -5.48
C GLU A 387 -3.46 9.18 -4.18
N ARG A 388 -3.10 7.90 -4.23
CA ARG A 388 -3.06 7.05 -3.02
C ARG A 388 -2.09 7.60 -1.98
N GLY A 389 -0.90 8.06 -2.39
CA GLY A 389 0.06 8.69 -1.50
C GLY A 389 -0.48 9.98 -0.88
N ARG A 390 -1.15 10.83 -1.67
CA ARG A 390 -1.84 12.01 -1.13
C ARG A 390 -2.88 11.65 -0.08
N GLU A 391 -3.70 10.62 -0.34
CA GLU A 391 -4.72 10.13 0.60
C GLU A 391 -4.10 9.58 1.89
N MET A 392 -3.10 8.69 1.79
CA MET A 392 -2.43 8.05 2.93
C MET A 392 -1.78 9.06 3.89
N TYR A 393 -1.26 10.15 3.33
CA TYR A 393 -0.57 11.19 4.09
C TYR A 393 -1.41 12.46 4.31
N SER A 394 -2.71 12.38 4.12
CA SER A 394 -3.68 13.43 4.47
C SER A 394 -4.56 12.99 5.63
N ALA A 395 -5.06 13.96 6.40
CA ALA A 395 -6.01 13.69 7.48
C ALA A 395 -7.11 14.74 7.52
N VAL A 396 -8.31 14.33 7.96
CA VAL A 396 -9.48 15.19 8.04
C VAL A 396 -10.18 15.00 9.38
N LEU A 397 -10.69 16.08 9.96
CA LEU A 397 -11.60 16.04 11.11
C LEU A 397 -12.81 16.91 10.84
N TYR A 398 -13.98 16.39 11.20
CA TYR A 398 -15.26 17.09 11.08
C TYR A 398 -15.70 17.66 12.42
N LYS A 399 -16.18 18.90 12.38
CA LYS A 399 -16.74 19.56 13.55
C LYS A 399 -17.95 18.81 14.12
N GLU A 400 -18.76 18.26 13.26
CA GLU A 400 -19.97 17.53 13.59
C GLU A 400 -19.66 16.24 14.37
N ASP A 401 -18.55 15.54 14.03
CA ASP A 401 -18.11 14.33 14.74
C ASP A 401 -17.59 14.68 16.15
N ILE A 402 -16.82 15.77 16.29
CA ILE A 402 -16.41 16.29 17.60
C ILE A 402 -17.66 16.61 18.47
N LEU A 403 -18.70 17.21 17.90
CA LEU A 403 -19.93 17.50 18.60
C LEU A 403 -20.74 16.25 18.97
N LYS A 404 -20.75 15.25 18.10
CA LYS A 404 -21.39 13.95 18.35
C LYS A 404 -20.76 13.29 19.57
N ILE A 405 -19.44 13.12 19.55
CA ILE A 405 -18.69 12.48 20.64
C ILE A 405 -18.83 13.29 21.93
N LYS A 406 -18.74 14.62 21.88
CA LYS A 406 -18.97 15.48 23.03
C LYS A 406 -20.33 15.22 23.70
N LYS A 407 -21.41 15.07 22.91
CA LYS A 407 -22.75 14.78 23.44
C LYS A 407 -22.79 13.39 24.10
N LEU A 408 -22.14 12.40 23.52
CA LEU A 408 -22.09 11.02 24.04
C LEU A 408 -21.36 10.95 25.40
N VAL A 409 -20.23 11.65 25.54
CA VAL A 409 -19.41 11.56 26.75
C VAL A 409 -19.84 12.51 27.89
N LYS A 410 -20.65 13.53 27.58
CA LYS A 410 -21.09 14.55 28.53
C LYS A 410 -21.67 14.01 29.83
N PRO A 411 -22.53 12.96 29.85
CA PRO A 411 -23.04 12.38 31.08
C PRO A 411 -21.99 11.68 31.95
N TYR A 412 -20.88 11.24 31.36
CA TYR A 412 -19.95 10.31 32.00
C TYR A 412 -18.59 10.93 32.34
N ARG A 413 -18.03 11.79 31.45
CA ARG A 413 -16.64 12.29 31.54
C ARG A 413 -16.53 13.80 31.28
N LYS A 414 -16.60 14.59 32.36
CA LYS A 414 -16.52 16.07 32.30
C LYS A 414 -15.17 16.59 31.76
N LYS A 415 -14.06 15.88 32.01
CA LYS A 415 -12.73 16.32 31.52
C LYS A 415 -12.67 16.17 30.00
N LEU A 416 -13.08 15.03 29.47
CA LEU A 416 -13.15 14.78 28.04
C LEU A 416 -14.13 15.73 27.33
N GLU A 417 -15.32 15.97 27.93
CA GLU A 417 -16.26 16.97 27.42
C GLU A 417 -15.61 18.36 27.26
N LYS A 418 -14.86 18.81 28.28
CA LYS A 418 -14.16 20.10 28.25
C LYS A 418 -13.05 20.15 27.19
N ALA A 419 -12.31 19.05 26.99
CA ALA A 419 -11.29 18.96 25.95
C ALA A 419 -11.93 19.04 24.55
N LEU A 420 -13.00 18.30 24.30
CA LEU A 420 -13.77 18.34 23.05
C LEU A 420 -14.40 19.72 22.82
N GLU A 421 -14.84 20.41 23.88
CA GLU A 421 -15.37 21.78 23.75
C GLU A 421 -14.29 22.77 23.28
N ARG A 422 -13.06 22.63 23.73
CA ARG A 422 -11.94 23.46 23.24
C ARG A 422 -11.73 23.26 21.73
N CYS A 423 -11.73 21.99 21.26
CA CYS A 423 -11.64 21.67 19.83
C CYS A 423 -12.84 22.24 19.05
N ASN A 424 -14.07 22.05 19.54
CA ASN A 424 -15.27 22.58 18.92
C ASN A 424 -15.27 24.11 18.81
N ARG A 425 -14.76 24.82 19.82
CA ARG A 425 -14.66 26.29 19.82
C ARG A 425 -13.72 26.78 18.71
N GLN A 426 -12.55 26.15 18.59
CA GLN A 426 -11.61 26.50 17.56
C GLN A 426 -12.17 26.25 16.15
N MET A 427 -12.83 25.10 15.95
CA MET A 427 -13.49 24.83 14.67
C MET A 427 -14.65 25.77 14.38
N LEU A 428 -15.36 26.23 15.41
CA LEU A 428 -16.43 27.20 15.26
C LEU A 428 -15.88 28.59 14.85
N GLU A 429 -14.73 28.99 15.37
CA GLU A 429 -14.02 30.21 14.94
C GLU A 429 -13.66 30.13 13.46
N TRP A 430 -13.00 29.05 13.05
CA TRP A 430 -12.68 28.80 11.63
C TRP A 430 -13.92 28.76 10.74
N LYS A 431 -15.00 28.12 11.20
CA LYS A 431 -16.27 28.03 10.46
C LYS A 431 -16.89 29.40 10.19
N ARG A 432 -16.82 30.35 11.16
CA ARG A 432 -17.33 31.72 11.00
C ARG A 432 -16.53 32.55 9.98
N GLU A 433 -15.26 32.24 9.80
CA GLU A 433 -14.36 32.94 8.91
C GLU A 433 -14.24 32.30 7.52
N CYS A 434 -14.90 31.16 7.31
CA CYS A 434 -14.86 30.34 6.10
C CYS A 434 -16.19 30.47 5.34
N GLU A 435 -16.16 31.09 4.16
CA GLU A 435 -17.36 31.14 3.32
C GLU A 435 -17.56 29.85 2.54
N THR A 436 -16.56 29.35 1.85
CA THR A 436 -16.56 28.10 1.08
C THR A 436 -15.39 27.21 1.47
N TYR A 437 -14.18 27.68 1.26
CA TYR A 437 -12.93 27.10 1.77
C TYR A 437 -11.94 28.21 2.17
N ARG A 438 -11.02 27.88 3.07
CA ARG A 438 -9.98 28.80 3.54
C ARG A 438 -8.69 28.07 3.87
N ILE A 439 -7.57 28.56 3.35
CA ILE A 439 -6.24 28.07 3.71
C ILE A 439 -5.84 28.66 5.07
N LEU A 440 -5.35 27.79 5.95
CA LEU A 440 -4.84 28.15 7.26
C LEU A 440 -3.30 28.12 7.26
N PRO A 441 -2.64 29.02 7.97
CA PRO A 441 -1.17 29.03 8.07
C PRO A 441 -0.64 27.89 8.95
N ALA A 442 -1.39 27.43 9.92
CA ALA A 442 -1.08 26.35 10.84
C ALA A 442 -2.34 25.87 11.59
N VAL A 443 -2.31 24.68 12.17
CA VAL A 443 -3.36 24.18 13.08
C VAL A 443 -3.27 24.83 14.48
N GLY A 444 -2.11 25.36 14.86
CA GLY A 444 -1.89 26.09 16.11
C GLY A 444 -2.29 25.30 17.37
N ASN A 445 -3.02 25.97 18.27
CA ASN A 445 -3.46 25.37 19.55
C ASN A 445 -4.48 24.23 19.39
N PHE A 446 -4.99 23.99 18.19
CA PHE A 446 -5.94 22.90 17.93
C PHE A 446 -5.29 21.53 18.13
N SER A 447 -4.01 21.36 17.72
CA SER A 447 -3.26 20.10 17.96
C SER A 447 -3.09 19.82 19.45
N LEU A 448 -2.78 20.83 20.28
CA LEU A 448 -2.68 20.67 21.72
C LEU A 448 -4.03 20.31 22.38
N ALA A 449 -5.12 20.86 21.86
CA ALA A 449 -6.46 20.50 22.30
C ALA A 449 -6.80 19.04 21.93
N LEU A 450 -6.41 18.59 20.74
CA LEU A 450 -6.59 17.20 20.30
C LEU A 450 -5.74 16.21 21.11
N LEU A 451 -4.49 16.55 21.47
CA LEU A 451 -3.67 15.75 22.39
C LEU A 451 -4.35 15.56 23.75
N SER A 452 -4.99 16.64 24.25
CA SER A 452 -5.78 16.53 25.49
C SER A 452 -7.02 15.65 25.32
N VAL A 453 -7.66 15.66 24.15
CA VAL A 453 -8.79 14.75 23.85
C VAL A 453 -8.30 13.32 23.80
N MET A 454 -7.19 13.05 23.13
CA MET A 454 -6.62 11.71 22.98
C MET A 454 -6.28 11.08 24.34
N GLY A 455 -5.57 11.79 25.21
CA GLY A 455 -5.24 11.27 26.54
C GLY A 455 -6.45 11.02 27.45
N GLU A 456 -7.48 11.90 27.40
CA GLU A 456 -8.72 11.68 28.16
C GLU A 456 -9.57 10.52 27.58
N MET A 457 -9.47 10.28 26.24
CA MET A 457 -10.14 9.14 25.60
C MET A 457 -9.45 7.82 25.95
N GLU A 458 -8.13 7.77 25.96
CA GLU A 458 -7.36 6.58 26.36
C GLU A 458 -7.76 6.13 27.75
N ASN A 459 -7.72 7.05 28.73
CA ASN A 459 -8.13 6.77 30.10
C ASN A 459 -9.60 6.29 30.20
N TYR A 460 -10.48 6.79 29.34
CA TYR A 460 -11.89 6.38 29.37
C TYR A 460 -12.14 5.04 28.68
N LEU A 461 -11.45 4.77 27.58
CA LEU A 461 -11.53 3.50 26.85
C LEU A 461 -11.04 2.31 27.69
N GLU A 462 -10.08 2.51 28.60
CA GLU A 462 -9.62 1.47 29.54
C GLU A 462 -10.71 1.06 30.54
N GLU A 463 -11.58 1.98 30.91
CA GLU A 463 -12.65 1.73 31.92
C GLU A 463 -13.97 1.25 31.27
N LEU A 464 -14.13 1.44 29.93
CA LEU A 464 -15.36 1.09 29.24
C LEU A 464 -15.43 -0.41 28.93
N GLU A 465 -16.55 -1.01 29.29
CA GLU A 465 -16.92 -2.35 28.80
C GLU A 465 -17.26 -2.33 27.30
N ASP A 466 -17.25 -3.50 26.68
CA ASP A 466 -17.59 -3.66 25.27
C ASP A 466 -19.03 -3.20 25.01
N GLY A 467 -19.23 -2.41 23.96
CA GLY A 467 -20.53 -1.85 23.58
C GLY A 467 -20.45 -0.74 22.54
N ASN A 468 -21.60 -0.26 22.14
CA ASN A 468 -21.71 0.74 21.06
C ASN A 468 -20.97 2.05 21.39
N LEU A 469 -21.01 2.49 22.65
CA LEU A 469 -20.30 3.69 23.08
C LEU A 469 -18.77 3.53 22.92
N ARG A 470 -18.25 2.37 23.33
CA ARG A 470 -16.81 2.05 23.17
C ARG A 470 -16.41 2.06 21.70
N LYS A 471 -17.22 1.46 20.83
CA LYS A 471 -16.96 1.42 19.39
C LYS A 471 -16.90 2.83 18.79
N GLU A 472 -17.91 3.66 19.02
CA GLU A 472 -17.93 5.04 18.51
C GLU A 472 -16.77 5.90 19.02
N LEU A 473 -16.38 5.72 20.29
CA LEU A 473 -15.23 6.39 20.85
C LEU A 473 -13.91 5.90 20.23
N LEU A 474 -13.80 4.61 20.00
CA LEU A 474 -12.58 4.02 19.41
C LEU A 474 -12.41 4.46 17.95
N ASP A 475 -13.47 4.50 17.17
CA ASP A 475 -13.44 4.98 15.79
C ASP A 475 -12.95 6.45 15.76
N PHE A 476 -13.54 7.31 16.59
CA PHE A 476 -13.12 8.71 16.67
C PHE A 476 -11.70 8.88 17.24
N TYR A 477 -11.29 8.03 18.18
CA TYR A 477 -9.91 8.00 18.69
C TYR A 477 -8.90 7.76 17.57
N PHE A 478 -9.18 6.82 16.67
CA PHE A 478 -8.31 6.56 15.52
C PHE A 478 -8.27 7.71 14.53
N GLU A 479 -9.38 8.42 14.32
CA GLU A 479 -9.41 9.64 13.48
C GLU A 479 -8.52 10.74 14.08
N VAL A 480 -8.67 11.03 15.38
CA VAL A 480 -7.86 12.03 16.09
C VAL A 480 -6.39 11.67 16.07
N ARG A 481 -6.07 10.41 16.31
CA ARG A 481 -4.70 9.90 16.29
C ARG A 481 -4.07 10.02 14.90
N SER A 482 -4.81 9.65 13.86
CA SER A 482 -4.39 9.82 12.45
C SER A 482 -4.10 11.29 12.15
N PHE A 483 -4.99 12.18 12.57
CA PHE A 483 -4.82 13.63 12.37
C PHE A 483 -3.56 14.15 13.07
N LEU A 484 -3.33 13.76 14.31
CA LEU A 484 -2.13 14.15 15.07
C LEU A 484 -0.85 13.59 14.45
N TYR A 485 -0.87 12.33 13.99
CA TYR A 485 0.25 11.75 13.28
C TYR A 485 0.62 12.54 12.02
N ILE A 486 -0.39 12.95 11.23
CA ILE A 486 -0.14 13.77 10.05
C ILE A 486 0.30 15.19 10.43
N CYS A 487 -0.15 15.76 11.57
CA CYS A 487 0.37 17.03 12.07
C CYS A 487 1.90 17.02 12.25
N ASP A 488 2.45 15.90 12.71
CA ASP A 488 3.90 15.75 12.91
C ASP A 488 4.70 15.64 11.60
N LEU A 489 4.02 15.31 10.50
CA LEU A 489 4.63 15.18 9.16
C LEU A 489 4.54 16.46 8.32
N ILE A 490 3.87 17.51 8.81
CA ILE A 490 3.64 18.73 8.04
C ILE A 490 4.98 19.42 7.72
N ASP A 491 5.23 19.59 6.42
CA ASP A 491 6.32 20.34 5.84
C ASP A 491 5.82 21.29 4.72
N GLU A 492 6.71 21.80 3.89
CA GLU A 492 6.37 22.66 2.75
C GLU A 492 5.55 21.97 1.64
N ASN A 493 5.31 20.67 1.72
CA ASN A 493 4.50 19.91 0.77
C ASN A 493 3.05 19.74 1.21
N TYR A 494 2.68 20.35 2.33
CA TYR A 494 1.32 20.31 2.88
C TYR A 494 0.60 21.65 2.75
N VAL A 495 -0.72 21.57 2.60
CA VAL A 495 -1.63 22.71 2.73
C VAL A 495 -2.71 22.37 3.75
N ILE A 496 -2.87 23.24 4.75
CA ILE A 496 -3.91 23.11 5.75
C ILE A 496 -5.08 24.01 5.33
N TYR A 497 -6.28 23.43 5.25
CA TYR A 497 -7.44 24.21 4.88
C TYR A 497 -8.70 23.76 5.60
N THR A 498 -9.69 24.65 5.67
CA THR A 498 -11.05 24.37 6.12
C THR A 498 -12.04 24.52 4.97
N GLN A 499 -13.12 23.77 5.03
CA GLN A 499 -14.13 23.75 3.97
C GLN A 499 -15.52 23.43 4.52
N HIS A 500 -16.56 23.99 3.88
CA HIS A 500 -17.91 23.49 3.96
C HIS A 500 -18.13 22.44 2.87
N ASP A 501 -18.53 21.23 3.26
CA ASP A 501 -18.91 20.18 2.32
C ASP A 501 -20.36 20.41 1.82
N GLU A 502 -20.72 19.76 0.71
CA GLU A 502 -22.05 19.88 0.09
C GLU A 502 -23.19 19.42 1.02
N ASP A 503 -22.91 18.50 1.94
CA ASP A 503 -23.85 18.03 2.97
C ASP A 503 -23.98 18.98 4.16
N GLY A 504 -23.28 20.14 4.14
CA GLY A 504 -23.30 21.17 5.18
C GLY A 504 -22.37 20.91 6.36
N ARG A 505 -21.64 19.79 6.40
CA ARG A 505 -20.61 19.56 7.41
C ARG A 505 -19.41 20.48 7.20
N PHE A 506 -18.72 20.77 8.31
CA PHE A 506 -17.51 21.60 8.30
C PHE A 506 -16.30 20.80 8.70
N ARG A 507 -15.26 20.85 7.88
CA ARG A 507 -14.01 20.10 8.09
C ARG A 507 -12.76 20.96 8.13
N VAL A 508 -11.76 20.47 8.82
CA VAL A 508 -10.35 20.85 8.67
C VAL A 508 -9.59 19.69 8.05
N LYS A 509 -8.79 19.96 7.04
CA LYS A 509 -7.97 18.94 6.35
C LYS A 509 -6.51 19.36 6.33
N LEU A 510 -5.65 18.39 6.65
CA LEU A 510 -4.22 18.42 6.41
C LEU A 510 -4.00 17.73 5.07
N PHE A 511 -3.77 18.49 4.03
CA PHE A 511 -3.69 17.98 2.67
C PHE A 511 -2.23 17.84 2.23
N CYS A 512 -1.78 16.61 2.03
CA CYS A 512 -0.49 16.30 1.43
C CYS A 512 -0.56 16.56 -0.08
N VAL A 513 -0.02 17.66 -0.54
CA VAL A 513 -0.02 18.02 -1.97
C VAL A 513 1.04 17.22 -2.73
N ASN A 514 2.22 17.04 -2.13
CA ASN A 514 3.29 16.23 -2.72
C ASN A 514 3.75 15.14 -1.74
N PRO A 515 3.42 13.86 -1.98
CA PRO A 515 3.76 12.75 -1.09
C PRO A 515 5.19 12.21 -1.29
N ALA A 516 5.98 12.73 -2.23
CA ALA A 516 7.26 12.17 -2.66
C ALA A 516 8.22 11.86 -1.49
N GLN A 517 8.39 12.80 -0.55
CA GLN A 517 9.31 12.61 0.57
C GLN A 517 8.82 11.51 1.53
N ASN A 518 7.51 11.45 1.79
CA ASN A 518 6.92 10.42 2.64
C ASN A 518 7.06 9.02 2.02
N LEU A 519 6.79 8.91 0.72
CA LEU A 519 6.98 7.67 -0.03
C LEU A 519 8.46 7.26 -0.06
N GLN A 520 9.37 8.25 -0.25
CA GLN A 520 10.82 8.00 -0.25
C GLN A 520 11.29 7.40 1.07
N ASN A 521 10.83 7.92 2.20
CA ASN A 521 11.17 7.39 3.52
C ASN A 521 10.79 5.91 3.69
N CYS A 522 9.73 5.45 3.03
CA CYS A 522 9.36 4.04 3.00
C CYS A 522 10.25 3.24 2.04
N MET A 523 10.55 3.77 0.86
CA MET A 523 11.39 3.10 -0.13
C MET A 523 12.84 2.96 0.33
N ASP A 524 13.34 3.88 1.15
CA ASP A 524 14.70 3.83 1.73
C ASP A 524 14.89 2.68 2.74
N LYS A 525 13.81 1.97 3.07
CA LYS A 525 13.85 0.74 3.87
C LYS A 525 14.11 -0.52 3.05
N GLY A 526 14.03 -0.42 1.73
CA GLY A 526 14.41 -1.46 0.79
C GLY A 526 15.66 -1.09 -0.01
N ARG A 527 16.08 -2.01 -0.87
CA ARG A 527 17.26 -1.89 -1.72
C ARG A 527 16.98 -1.08 -2.99
N SER A 528 15.88 -1.37 -3.67
CA SER A 528 15.56 -0.81 -4.98
C SER A 528 14.07 -0.75 -5.22
N THR A 529 13.61 0.25 -6.00
CA THR A 529 12.22 0.42 -6.36
C THR A 529 12.08 0.56 -7.87
N ILE A 530 11.18 -0.24 -8.46
CA ILE A 530 10.87 -0.23 -9.88
C ILE A 530 9.41 0.20 -10.05
N PHE A 531 9.20 1.40 -10.55
CA PHE A 531 7.88 1.93 -10.90
C PHE A 531 7.59 1.64 -12.37
N PHE A 532 6.48 1.02 -12.66
CA PHE A 532 6.09 0.75 -14.04
C PHE A 532 4.61 0.92 -14.28
N SER A 533 4.29 1.51 -15.45
CA SER A 533 2.93 1.65 -15.95
C SER A 533 2.96 2.00 -17.43
N ALA A 534 1.83 1.79 -18.11
CA ALA A 534 1.63 2.24 -19.49
C ALA A 534 1.51 3.78 -19.59
N THR A 535 1.10 4.43 -18.51
CA THR A 535 0.69 5.84 -18.51
C THR A 535 1.55 6.74 -17.61
N LEU A 536 2.80 6.37 -17.34
CA LEU A 536 3.75 7.23 -16.62
C LEU A 536 4.26 8.39 -17.51
N LEU A 537 3.35 9.21 -18.00
CA LEU A 537 3.65 10.36 -18.86
C LEU A 537 3.01 11.65 -18.32
N PRO A 538 3.75 12.75 -18.27
CA PRO A 538 5.21 12.83 -18.46
C PRO A 538 5.98 12.22 -17.28
N VAL A 539 7.07 11.51 -17.53
CA VAL A 539 7.85 10.81 -16.49
C VAL A 539 8.36 11.76 -15.41
N LEU A 540 8.72 12.99 -15.76
CA LEU A 540 9.19 13.98 -14.81
C LEU A 540 8.14 14.35 -13.74
N TYR A 541 6.86 14.44 -14.14
CA TYR A 541 5.73 14.66 -13.23
C TYR A 541 5.64 13.55 -12.18
N TYR A 542 5.66 12.29 -12.62
CA TYR A 542 5.60 11.16 -11.71
C TYR A 542 6.84 11.07 -10.82
N ARG A 543 8.02 11.33 -11.36
CA ARG A 543 9.26 11.33 -10.58
C ARG A 543 9.24 12.38 -9.47
N GLN A 544 8.72 13.58 -9.72
CA GLN A 544 8.58 14.64 -8.72
C GLN A 544 7.56 14.30 -7.61
N LEU A 545 6.58 13.44 -7.90
CA LEU A 545 5.50 13.10 -6.97
C LEU A 545 5.69 11.76 -6.26
N LEU A 546 6.54 10.88 -6.78
CA LEU A 546 6.74 9.53 -6.26
C LEU A 546 8.12 9.32 -5.64
N SER A 547 9.10 10.18 -5.97
CA SER A 547 10.46 10.04 -5.47
C SER A 547 11.01 11.35 -4.94
N GLY A 548 11.72 11.28 -3.81
CA GLY A 548 12.51 12.39 -3.25
C GLY A 548 13.93 12.48 -3.82
N ARG A 549 14.33 11.62 -4.77
CA ARG A 549 15.68 11.53 -5.32
C ARG A 549 15.78 12.23 -6.68
N SER A 550 16.91 12.87 -6.96
CA SER A 550 17.18 13.53 -8.24
C SER A 550 17.89 12.65 -9.27
N ASP A 551 18.48 11.53 -8.85
CA ASP A 551 19.34 10.65 -9.66
C ASP A 551 18.69 9.35 -10.09
N ASP A 552 17.37 9.29 -10.04
CA ASP A 552 16.57 8.15 -10.46
C ASP A 552 16.63 7.93 -11.98
N TYR A 553 16.58 6.66 -12.38
CA TYR A 553 16.61 6.27 -13.77
C TYR A 553 15.20 6.31 -14.38
N ALA A 554 15.15 6.49 -15.69
CA ALA A 554 13.92 6.38 -16.46
C ALA A 554 14.16 5.62 -17.75
N ILE A 555 13.23 4.72 -18.11
CA ILE A 555 13.23 3.96 -19.35
C ILE A 555 11.88 4.15 -20.04
N TYR A 556 11.94 4.40 -21.33
CA TYR A 556 10.80 4.33 -22.22
C TYR A 556 10.91 3.02 -23.02
N ALA A 557 10.02 2.07 -22.76
CA ALA A 557 9.97 0.82 -23.50
C ALA A 557 9.28 1.02 -24.85
N GLN A 558 9.87 0.49 -25.91
CA GLN A 558 9.27 0.56 -27.25
C GLN A 558 8.04 -0.34 -27.35
N THR A 559 7.05 0.09 -28.14
CA THR A 559 5.90 -0.75 -28.45
C THR A 559 6.32 -1.91 -29.35
N PRO A 560 5.86 -3.14 -29.09
CA PRO A 560 6.14 -4.29 -29.97
C PRO A 560 5.19 -4.36 -31.18
N PHE A 561 4.28 -3.40 -31.31
CA PHE A 561 3.21 -3.39 -32.31
C PHE A 561 3.58 -2.55 -33.53
N ALA A 562 3.20 -3.03 -34.71
CA ALA A 562 3.42 -2.31 -35.93
C ALA A 562 2.52 -1.05 -36.00
N LYS A 563 3.05 0.02 -36.61
CA LYS A 563 2.34 1.30 -36.69
C LYS A 563 1.05 1.19 -37.50
N GLU A 564 1.04 0.32 -38.49
CA GLU A 564 -0.06 0.05 -39.42
C GLU A 564 -1.27 -0.64 -38.73
N GLN A 565 -1.09 -1.19 -37.56
CA GLN A 565 -2.18 -1.84 -36.80
C GLN A 565 -3.13 -0.83 -36.18
N LYS A 566 -2.72 0.44 -36.06
CA LYS A 566 -3.46 1.48 -35.36
C LYS A 566 -3.73 2.68 -36.26
N CYS A 567 -4.98 3.12 -36.31
CA CYS A 567 -5.36 4.41 -36.88
C CYS A 567 -5.71 5.40 -35.77
N LEU A 568 -4.83 6.37 -35.50
CA LEU A 568 -5.08 7.44 -34.53
C LEU A 568 -5.59 8.70 -35.24
N ILE A 569 -6.79 9.14 -34.87
CA ILE A 569 -7.47 10.29 -35.48
C ILE A 569 -7.73 11.37 -34.41
N LEU A 570 -7.37 12.62 -34.73
CA LEU A 570 -7.69 13.80 -33.93
C LEU A 570 -8.81 14.59 -34.60
N GLY A 571 -9.98 14.65 -33.94
CA GLY A 571 -11.12 15.48 -34.42
C GLY A 571 -10.90 16.94 -34.04
N ARG A 572 -10.73 17.81 -35.03
CA ARG A 572 -10.37 19.23 -34.84
C ARG A 572 -11.56 20.18 -34.71
N ASP A 573 -12.77 19.75 -35.05
CA ASP A 573 -13.98 20.58 -35.17
C ASP A 573 -15.01 20.29 -34.07
N VAL A 574 -14.61 19.60 -32.99
CA VAL A 574 -15.40 19.29 -31.80
C VAL A 574 -14.71 19.72 -30.50
N SER A 575 -15.50 20.00 -29.48
CA SER A 575 -14.99 20.43 -28.18
C SER A 575 -15.87 19.95 -27.02
N SER A 576 -15.26 19.46 -25.95
CA SER A 576 -15.94 19.09 -24.71
C SER A 576 -16.00 20.24 -23.68
N ARG A 577 -15.54 21.44 -24.04
CA ARG A 577 -15.55 22.62 -23.14
C ARG A 577 -16.97 22.94 -22.70
N TYR A 578 -17.13 23.25 -21.42
CA TYR A 578 -18.44 23.57 -20.85
C TYR A 578 -19.19 24.66 -21.61
N THR A 579 -18.49 25.69 -22.07
CA THR A 579 -19.03 26.83 -22.82
C THR A 579 -19.51 26.49 -24.22
N ARG A 580 -19.18 25.31 -24.75
CA ARG A 580 -19.58 24.84 -26.10
C ARG A 580 -20.57 23.68 -26.04
N ARG A 581 -20.92 23.20 -24.88
CA ARG A 581 -21.89 22.11 -24.72
C ARG A 581 -23.28 22.51 -25.19
N GLY A 582 -23.90 21.65 -25.98
CA GLY A 582 -25.23 21.83 -26.49
C GLY A 582 -25.54 20.94 -27.68
N PRO A 583 -26.79 20.93 -28.18
CA PRO A 583 -27.26 19.99 -29.22
C PRO A 583 -26.44 20.01 -30.50
N GLU A 584 -25.92 21.20 -30.90
CA GLU A 584 -25.08 21.33 -32.10
C GLU A 584 -23.75 20.60 -31.93
N GLU A 585 -23.06 20.83 -30.80
CA GLU A 585 -21.77 20.20 -30.51
C GLU A 585 -21.92 18.69 -30.28
N TYR A 586 -22.98 18.29 -29.60
CA TYR A 586 -23.29 16.87 -29.38
C TYR A 586 -23.62 16.16 -30.71
N GLY A 587 -24.30 16.85 -31.63
CA GLY A 587 -24.53 16.35 -32.99
C GLY A 587 -23.23 16.08 -33.75
N LYS A 588 -22.24 16.99 -33.65
CA LYS A 588 -20.92 16.80 -34.28
C LYS A 588 -20.19 15.58 -33.73
N ILE A 589 -20.27 15.37 -32.40
CA ILE A 589 -19.66 14.20 -31.74
C ILE A 589 -20.39 12.92 -32.19
N ALA A 590 -21.73 12.95 -32.25
CA ALA A 590 -22.54 11.83 -32.73
C ALA A 590 -22.22 11.46 -34.19
N GLU A 591 -21.94 12.45 -35.06
CA GLU A 591 -21.48 12.21 -36.44
C GLU A 591 -20.17 11.43 -36.51
N TYR A 592 -19.20 11.74 -35.64
CA TYR A 592 -17.94 10.95 -35.52
C TYR A 592 -18.19 9.52 -35.03
N ILE A 593 -19.05 9.34 -34.03
CA ILE A 593 -19.41 8.01 -33.53
C ILE A 593 -20.08 7.19 -34.62
N HIS A 594 -21.03 7.77 -35.34
CA HIS A 594 -21.70 7.12 -36.44
C HIS A 594 -20.74 6.76 -37.60
N ALA A 595 -19.81 7.63 -37.93
CA ALA A 595 -18.80 7.34 -38.95
C ALA A 595 -17.96 6.10 -38.60
N VAL A 596 -17.65 5.89 -37.31
CA VAL A 596 -16.96 4.68 -36.85
C VAL A 596 -17.87 3.46 -36.98
N THR A 597 -19.15 3.58 -36.58
CA THR A 597 -20.14 2.50 -36.61
C THR A 597 -20.32 1.93 -38.03
N VAL A 598 -20.40 2.80 -39.04
CA VAL A 598 -20.63 2.40 -40.43
C VAL A 598 -19.35 2.04 -41.20
N SER A 599 -18.17 2.34 -40.66
CA SER A 599 -16.89 2.08 -41.35
C SER A 599 -16.46 0.63 -41.27
N HIS A 600 -16.76 -0.06 -40.19
CA HIS A 600 -16.41 -1.45 -39.95
C HIS A 600 -17.29 -2.05 -38.85
N THR A 601 -17.81 -3.25 -39.10
CA THR A 601 -18.58 -4.01 -38.09
C THR A 601 -17.66 -4.49 -36.98
N GLY A 602 -18.04 -4.28 -35.73
CA GLY A 602 -17.24 -4.71 -34.57
C GLY A 602 -17.64 -4.00 -33.29
N ASN A 603 -16.87 -4.23 -32.23
CA ASN A 603 -17.15 -3.70 -30.92
C ASN A 603 -16.31 -2.45 -30.63
N TYR A 604 -16.97 -1.39 -30.17
CA TYR A 604 -16.36 -0.09 -29.91
C TYR A 604 -16.69 0.38 -28.49
N MET A 605 -15.73 1.01 -27.82
CA MET A 605 -15.97 1.72 -26.57
C MET A 605 -15.88 3.23 -26.79
N ILE A 606 -16.87 3.97 -26.30
CA ILE A 606 -16.95 5.42 -26.38
C ILE A 606 -16.81 5.97 -24.94
N PHE A 607 -15.74 6.70 -24.68
CA PHE A 607 -15.44 7.21 -23.35
C PHE A 607 -15.76 8.69 -23.22
N PHE A 608 -16.53 9.04 -22.21
CA PHE A 608 -17.01 10.40 -21.94
C PHE A 608 -16.44 10.96 -20.63
N PRO A 609 -16.33 12.30 -20.48
CA PRO A 609 -15.82 12.91 -19.25
C PRO A 609 -16.80 12.85 -18.06
N SER A 610 -18.08 12.57 -18.29
CA SER A 610 -19.10 12.45 -17.24
C SER A 610 -20.34 11.69 -17.72
N TYR A 611 -21.10 11.11 -16.82
CA TYR A 611 -22.37 10.43 -17.10
C TYR A 611 -23.35 11.33 -17.83
N ARG A 612 -23.54 12.57 -17.36
CA ARG A 612 -24.45 13.53 -17.98
C ARG A 612 -24.10 13.79 -19.46
N MET A 613 -22.82 14.01 -19.76
CA MET A 613 -22.43 14.24 -21.17
C MET A 613 -22.58 12.97 -22.02
N MET A 614 -22.38 11.80 -21.43
CA MET A 614 -22.64 10.52 -22.07
C MET A 614 -24.11 10.37 -22.44
N GLU A 615 -25.01 10.64 -21.51
CA GLU A 615 -26.47 10.59 -21.68
C GLU A 615 -26.95 11.61 -22.73
N ASP A 616 -26.53 12.88 -22.62
CA ASP A 616 -26.87 13.95 -23.57
C ASP A 616 -26.44 13.59 -25.03
N ILE A 617 -25.25 13.00 -25.20
CA ILE A 617 -24.74 12.59 -26.51
C ILE A 617 -25.43 11.32 -27.02
N PHE A 618 -25.76 10.40 -26.14
CA PHE A 618 -26.51 9.20 -26.48
C PHE A 618 -27.91 9.55 -26.98
N GLU A 619 -28.65 10.40 -26.28
CA GLU A 619 -29.95 10.91 -26.72
C GLU A 619 -29.84 11.54 -28.13
N ARG A 620 -28.82 12.38 -28.31
CA ARG A 620 -28.58 13.05 -29.61
C ARG A 620 -28.22 12.06 -30.73
N TYR A 621 -27.44 11.02 -30.39
CA TYR A 621 -27.10 9.94 -31.34
C TYR A 621 -28.35 9.16 -31.78
N GLN A 622 -29.21 8.81 -30.81
CA GLN A 622 -30.48 8.12 -31.10
C GLN A 622 -31.42 8.97 -31.98
N GLU A 623 -31.52 10.27 -31.71
CA GLU A 623 -32.33 11.17 -32.52
C GLU A 623 -31.87 11.25 -33.98
N LEU A 624 -30.56 11.21 -34.22
CA LEU A 624 -29.99 11.38 -35.56
C LEU A 624 -29.89 10.08 -36.36
N TYR A 625 -29.60 8.97 -35.73
CA TYR A 625 -29.23 7.71 -36.40
C TYR A 625 -30.06 6.50 -35.97
N GLY A 626 -30.84 6.60 -34.89
CA GLY A 626 -31.53 5.44 -34.33
C GLY A 626 -30.58 4.44 -33.67
N THR A 627 -31.07 3.21 -33.50
CA THR A 627 -30.30 2.07 -32.95
C THR A 627 -30.30 0.85 -33.87
N ASP A 628 -30.78 0.96 -35.09
CA ASP A 628 -30.93 -0.17 -35.99
C ASP A 628 -29.57 -0.68 -36.54
N GLU A 629 -28.57 0.21 -36.65
CA GLU A 629 -27.24 -0.12 -37.20
C GLU A 629 -26.24 -0.60 -36.14
N ALA A 630 -26.49 -0.34 -34.85
CA ALA A 630 -25.62 -0.76 -33.75
C ALA A 630 -26.39 -0.96 -32.45
N GLU A 631 -26.08 -2.01 -31.76
CA GLU A 631 -26.51 -2.16 -30.35
C GLU A 631 -25.74 -1.20 -29.45
N VAL A 632 -26.43 -0.52 -28.53
CA VAL A 632 -25.79 0.42 -27.57
C VAL A 632 -25.99 -0.04 -26.16
N LEU A 633 -24.88 -0.15 -25.42
CA LEU A 633 -24.85 -0.40 -23.97
C LEU A 633 -24.39 0.86 -23.25
N LEU A 634 -25.08 1.25 -22.17
CA LEU A 634 -24.71 2.40 -21.34
C LEU A 634 -24.21 1.95 -19.98
N GLN A 635 -23.10 2.52 -19.54
CA GLN A 635 -22.61 2.35 -18.18
C GLN A 635 -23.51 3.08 -17.19
N SER A 636 -23.99 2.38 -16.14
CA SER A 636 -24.72 2.99 -15.02
C SER A 636 -23.76 3.47 -13.91
N PRO A 637 -24.06 4.57 -13.20
CA PRO A 637 -23.25 5.02 -12.05
C PRO A 637 -23.19 4.02 -10.88
N SER A 638 -24.24 3.21 -10.72
CA SER A 638 -24.42 2.29 -9.59
C SER A 638 -24.23 0.81 -9.95
N MET A 639 -23.58 0.53 -11.10
CA MET A 639 -23.39 -0.81 -11.63
C MET A 639 -22.64 -1.71 -10.65
N GLN A 640 -23.25 -2.83 -10.27
CA GLN A 640 -22.67 -3.86 -9.41
C GLN A 640 -21.72 -4.77 -10.19
N GLU A 641 -20.99 -5.68 -9.51
CA GLU A 641 -19.96 -6.53 -10.16
C GLU A 641 -20.56 -7.45 -11.23
N ASP A 642 -21.69 -8.10 -10.93
CA ASP A 642 -22.43 -8.97 -11.85
C ASP A 642 -22.96 -8.22 -13.10
N GLU A 643 -23.44 -6.97 -12.93
CA GLU A 643 -23.86 -6.12 -14.05
C GLU A 643 -22.66 -5.71 -14.93
N ARG A 644 -21.51 -5.50 -14.28
CA ARG A 644 -20.26 -5.22 -14.96
C ARG A 644 -19.77 -6.42 -15.77
N GLU A 645 -19.80 -7.62 -15.20
CA GLU A 645 -19.45 -8.86 -15.89
C GLU A 645 -20.39 -9.07 -17.08
N ALA A 646 -21.70 -8.95 -16.89
CA ALA A 646 -22.69 -9.07 -17.95
C ALA A 646 -22.48 -8.03 -19.07
N PHE A 647 -22.07 -6.78 -18.74
CA PHE A 647 -21.71 -5.77 -19.73
C PHE A 647 -20.51 -6.19 -20.57
N LEU A 648 -19.47 -6.77 -19.95
CA LEU A 648 -18.24 -7.22 -20.62
C LEU A 648 -18.44 -8.49 -21.45
N GLU A 649 -19.33 -9.39 -21.03
CA GLU A 649 -19.69 -10.61 -21.77
C GLU A 649 -20.34 -10.27 -23.13
N ARG A 650 -21.01 -9.11 -23.25
CA ARG A 650 -21.55 -8.66 -24.53
C ARG A 650 -20.49 -8.32 -25.58
N PHE A 651 -19.24 -8.04 -25.14
CA PHE A 651 -18.09 -7.79 -26.02
C PHE A 651 -17.45 -9.12 -26.44
N GLU A 652 -18.20 -9.95 -27.15
CA GLU A 652 -17.71 -11.22 -27.72
C GLU A 652 -17.08 -11.01 -29.09
N SER A 653 -16.20 -11.94 -29.49
CA SER A 653 -15.48 -11.87 -30.78
C SER A 653 -16.36 -12.14 -32.01
N ASP A 654 -17.47 -12.86 -31.82
CA ASP A 654 -18.33 -13.34 -32.91
C ASP A 654 -19.67 -12.59 -33.01
N SER A 655 -19.70 -11.30 -32.62
CA SER A 655 -20.94 -10.51 -32.72
C SER A 655 -21.33 -10.30 -34.18
N ALA A 656 -22.57 -10.67 -34.52
CA ALA A 656 -23.12 -10.53 -35.89
C ALA A 656 -23.38 -9.07 -36.30
N GLY A 657 -23.10 -8.08 -35.46
CA GLY A 657 -23.37 -6.67 -35.65
C GLY A 657 -22.38 -5.76 -34.93
N THR A 658 -22.58 -4.47 -35.02
CA THR A 658 -21.77 -3.48 -34.30
C THR A 658 -22.31 -3.25 -32.87
N LEU A 659 -21.41 -3.26 -31.87
CA LEU A 659 -21.71 -2.96 -30.49
C LEU A 659 -20.99 -1.68 -30.03
N LEU A 660 -21.72 -0.76 -29.41
CA LEU A 660 -21.20 0.48 -28.87
C LEU A 660 -21.36 0.48 -27.34
N GLY A 661 -20.27 0.43 -26.60
CA GLY A 661 -20.28 0.61 -25.14
C GLY A 661 -20.01 2.07 -24.77
N PHE A 662 -21.03 2.75 -24.29
CA PHE A 662 -20.89 4.13 -23.78
C PHE A 662 -20.45 4.10 -22.33
N CYS A 663 -19.25 4.59 -22.05
CA CYS A 663 -18.58 4.50 -20.77
C CYS A 663 -18.03 5.85 -20.30
N VAL A 664 -17.71 5.97 -19.02
CA VAL A 664 -17.10 7.18 -18.45
C VAL A 664 -15.59 6.96 -18.26
N MET A 665 -14.77 7.95 -18.65
CA MET A 665 -13.31 7.95 -18.46
C MET A 665 -12.96 7.87 -16.96
N GLY A 666 -12.01 7.00 -16.62
CA GLY A 666 -11.63 6.77 -15.22
C GLY A 666 -12.66 5.97 -14.41
N GLY A 667 -13.73 5.48 -15.04
CA GLY A 667 -14.69 4.54 -14.47
C GLY A 667 -14.21 3.09 -14.54
N ILE A 668 -15.10 2.17 -14.14
CA ILE A 668 -14.81 0.73 -14.02
C ILE A 668 -14.40 0.05 -15.33
N PHE A 669 -14.71 0.62 -16.48
CA PHE A 669 -14.34 0.10 -17.79
C PHE A 669 -13.11 0.78 -18.42
N ALA A 670 -12.62 1.88 -17.86
CA ALA A 670 -11.40 2.53 -18.32
C ALA A 670 -10.13 1.80 -17.85
N GLU A 671 -10.22 0.98 -16.79
CA GLU A 671 -9.10 0.25 -16.22
C GLU A 671 -9.48 -1.19 -15.86
N GLY A 672 -8.51 -2.11 -15.96
CA GLY A 672 -8.67 -3.48 -15.47
C GLY A 672 -9.56 -4.41 -16.28
N ILE A 673 -9.88 -4.06 -17.54
CA ILE A 673 -10.55 -4.97 -18.48
C ILE A 673 -9.57 -5.44 -19.56
N ASP A 674 -9.75 -6.66 -20.03
CA ASP A 674 -8.92 -7.27 -21.08
C ASP A 674 -9.80 -7.82 -22.20
N LEU A 675 -10.02 -6.95 -23.21
CA LEU A 675 -10.75 -7.28 -24.43
C LEU A 675 -9.75 -7.46 -25.58
N ILE A 676 -9.31 -8.70 -25.78
CA ILE A 676 -8.28 -9.06 -26.78
C ILE A 676 -8.94 -9.39 -28.11
N GLY A 677 -8.24 -9.07 -29.22
CA GLY A 677 -8.67 -9.41 -30.57
C GLY A 677 -9.90 -8.62 -31.00
N GLU A 678 -10.79 -9.27 -31.69
CA GLU A 678 -12.03 -8.69 -32.22
C GLU A 678 -13.04 -8.26 -31.16
N ARG A 679 -12.79 -8.58 -29.88
CA ARG A 679 -13.63 -8.15 -28.77
C ARG A 679 -13.65 -6.62 -28.60
N LEU A 680 -12.61 -5.89 -29.09
CA LEU A 680 -12.60 -4.43 -29.10
C LEU A 680 -11.76 -3.92 -30.29
N VAL A 681 -12.41 -3.42 -31.34
CA VAL A 681 -11.73 -2.93 -32.53
C VAL A 681 -11.56 -1.41 -32.56
N GLY A 682 -12.12 -0.67 -31.59
CA GLY A 682 -11.92 0.77 -31.56
C GLY A 682 -12.35 1.44 -30.28
N ALA A 683 -11.74 2.61 -30.03
CA ALA A 683 -12.09 3.50 -28.91
C ALA A 683 -12.29 4.93 -29.39
N VAL A 684 -13.38 5.55 -28.96
CA VAL A 684 -13.68 6.97 -29.20
C VAL A 684 -13.61 7.70 -27.87
N ILE A 685 -12.71 8.67 -27.73
CA ILE A 685 -12.47 9.38 -26.48
C ILE A 685 -12.94 10.82 -26.65
N VAL A 686 -14.03 11.16 -25.97
CA VAL A 686 -14.67 12.48 -26.02
C VAL A 686 -14.11 13.36 -24.93
N GLY A 687 -13.36 14.39 -25.32
CA GLY A 687 -12.74 15.35 -24.40
C GLY A 687 -11.41 14.88 -23.80
N THR A 688 -10.80 15.78 -23.06
CA THR A 688 -9.41 15.65 -22.57
C THR A 688 -9.30 15.04 -21.16
N GLY A 689 -10.34 14.39 -20.67
CA GLY A 689 -10.33 13.67 -19.41
C GLY A 689 -10.13 14.51 -18.13
N LEU A 690 -10.20 15.86 -18.22
CA LEU A 690 -9.93 16.72 -17.07
C LEU A 690 -10.78 16.31 -15.86
N PRO A 691 -10.17 16.19 -14.66
CA PRO A 691 -10.90 15.98 -13.43
C PRO A 691 -11.93 17.09 -13.17
N GLN A 692 -12.97 16.77 -12.41
CA GLN A 692 -13.94 17.77 -11.98
C GLN A 692 -13.26 18.85 -11.14
N VAL A 693 -13.69 20.10 -11.32
CA VAL A 693 -13.21 21.22 -10.49
C VAL A 693 -13.61 21.01 -9.05
N SER A 694 -12.66 21.09 -8.16
CA SER A 694 -12.85 21.01 -6.70
C SER A 694 -11.88 21.95 -6.00
N TYR A 695 -12.17 22.30 -4.76
CA TYR A 695 -11.29 23.17 -3.96
C TYR A 695 -9.89 22.55 -3.79
N GLU A 696 -9.80 21.23 -3.63
CA GLU A 696 -8.51 20.54 -3.56
C GLU A 696 -7.70 20.65 -4.85
N ARG A 697 -8.35 20.57 -6.01
CA ARG A 697 -7.69 20.78 -7.30
C ARG A 697 -7.22 22.22 -7.48
N GLU A 698 -7.99 23.19 -7.01
CA GLU A 698 -7.58 24.60 -7.04
C GLU A 698 -6.43 24.88 -6.05
N ILE A 699 -6.44 24.29 -4.86
CA ILE A 699 -5.32 24.35 -3.91
C ILE A 699 -4.07 23.75 -4.54
N LEU A 700 -4.19 22.57 -5.16
CA LEU A 700 -3.09 21.90 -5.83
C LEU A 700 -2.52 22.75 -6.98
N LYS A 701 -3.39 23.35 -7.80
CA LYS A 701 -2.99 24.29 -8.85
C LYS A 701 -2.23 25.49 -8.27
N GLN A 702 -2.77 26.17 -7.27
CA GLN A 702 -2.14 27.33 -6.63
C GLN A 702 -0.78 26.97 -6.01
N PHE A 703 -0.66 25.79 -5.42
CA PHE A 703 0.57 25.29 -4.82
C PHE A 703 1.71 25.18 -5.87
N TYR A 704 1.43 24.58 -7.03
CA TYR A 704 2.43 24.44 -8.10
C TYR A 704 2.68 25.73 -8.85
N ASP A 705 1.67 26.60 -9.05
CA ASP A 705 1.85 27.96 -9.56
C ASP A 705 2.83 28.76 -8.65
N GLY A 706 2.70 28.59 -7.33
CA GLY A 706 3.62 29.21 -6.35
C GLY A 706 5.06 28.68 -6.41
N LYS A 707 5.27 27.46 -6.90
CA LYS A 707 6.58 26.84 -7.15
C LYS A 707 7.15 27.14 -8.55
N GLN A 708 6.53 28.05 -9.30
CA GLN A 708 6.88 28.41 -10.69
C GLN A 708 6.73 27.27 -11.70
N GLU A 709 5.91 26.29 -11.38
CA GLU A 709 5.45 25.22 -12.27
C GLU A 709 4.11 25.62 -12.89
N ASN A 710 3.67 24.92 -13.93
CA ASN A 710 2.32 25.13 -14.45
C ASN A 710 1.29 24.35 -13.61
N GLY A 711 0.68 25.00 -12.62
CA GLY A 711 -0.25 24.34 -11.70
C GLY A 711 -1.47 23.72 -12.38
N PHE A 712 -1.90 24.25 -13.54
CA PHE A 712 -2.97 23.63 -14.33
C PHE A 712 -2.57 22.25 -14.87
N ASP A 713 -1.30 22.07 -15.22
CA ASP A 713 -0.80 20.78 -15.68
C ASP A 713 -0.86 19.73 -14.56
N TYR A 714 -0.42 20.07 -13.37
CA TYR A 714 -0.41 19.18 -12.21
C TYR A 714 -1.82 18.83 -11.70
N ALA A 715 -2.71 19.82 -11.66
CA ALA A 715 -4.05 19.64 -11.12
C ALA A 715 -5.02 18.98 -12.11
N TYR A 716 -4.86 19.26 -13.41
CA TYR A 716 -5.88 18.93 -14.40
C TYR A 716 -5.35 18.20 -15.64
N ARG A 717 -4.32 18.76 -16.35
CA ARG A 717 -3.92 18.26 -17.68
C ARG A 717 -3.25 16.89 -17.59
N PHE A 718 -2.27 16.69 -16.73
CA PHE A 718 -1.58 15.40 -16.60
C PHE A 718 -2.52 14.30 -16.08
N PRO A 719 -3.31 14.49 -15.01
CA PRO A 719 -4.31 13.51 -14.60
C PRO A 719 -5.37 13.23 -15.66
N GLY A 720 -5.77 14.27 -16.42
CA GLY A 720 -6.73 14.11 -17.52
C GLY A 720 -6.15 13.27 -18.65
N MET A 721 -4.94 13.59 -19.09
CA MET A 721 -4.27 12.85 -20.17
C MET A 721 -4.00 11.39 -19.79
N ASN A 722 -3.71 11.12 -18.50
CA ASN A 722 -3.58 9.75 -18.00
C ASN A 722 -4.85 8.93 -18.28
N LYS A 723 -6.04 9.46 -17.98
CA LYS A 723 -7.33 8.80 -18.27
C LYS A 723 -7.54 8.55 -19.76
N VAL A 724 -7.14 9.50 -20.60
CA VAL A 724 -7.20 9.37 -22.06
C VAL A 724 -6.31 8.22 -22.53
N LEU A 725 -5.06 8.17 -22.06
CA LEU A 725 -4.11 7.11 -22.40
C LEU A 725 -4.56 5.73 -21.92
N GLN A 726 -5.15 5.64 -20.74
CA GLN A 726 -5.72 4.39 -20.21
C GLN A 726 -6.86 3.87 -21.08
N SER A 727 -7.79 4.76 -21.47
CA SER A 727 -8.93 4.42 -22.31
C SER A 727 -8.48 3.99 -23.71
N ALA A 728 -7.54 4.70 -24.32
CA ALA A 728 -7.00 4.39 -25.63
C ALA A 728 -6.15 3.10 -25.65
N GLY A 729 -5.45 2.80 -24.56
CA GLY A 729 -4.59 1.63 -24.41
C GLY A 729 -5.34 0.29 -24.38
N ARG A 730 -6.66 0.28 -24.55
CA ARG A 730 -7.49 -0.94 -24.60
C ARG A 730 -7.55 -1.59 -25.98
N VAL A 731 -7.30 -0.82 -27.05
CA VAL A 731 -7.56 -1.25 -28.44
C VAL A 731 -6.49 -2.20 -28.99
N ILE A 732 -5.20 -1.95 -28.72
CA ILE A 732 -4.10 -2.77 -29.22
C ILE A 732 -3.40 -3.47 -28.04
N ARG A 733 -3.51 -4.79 -27.98
CA ARG A 733 -3.02 -5.65 -26.90
C ARG A 733 -2.09 -6.77 -27.40
N THR A 734 -2.38 -7.28 -28.59
CA THR A 734 -1.65 -8.37 -29.23
C THR A 734 -1.06 -7.93 -30.57
N ARG A 735 -0.23 -8.80 -31.18
CA ARG A 735 0.34 -8.55 -32.53
C ARG A 735 -0.67 -8.71 -33.65
N GLU A 736 -1.77 -9.35 -33.35
CA GLU A 736 -2.87 -9.61 -34.29
C GLU A 736 -3.91 -8.50 -34.25
N ASP A 737 -3.99 -7.72 -33.15
CA ASP A 737 -4.98 -6.67 -32.99
C ASP A 737 -4.80 -5.56 -34.02
N ARG A 738 -5.91 -5.10 -34.52
CA ARG A 738 -6.00 -3.96 -35.40
C ARG A 738 -7.16 -3.07 -34.99
N GLY A 739 -6.94 -1.75 -34.95
CA GLY A 739 -8.04 -0.91 -34.44
C GLY A 739 -7.84 0.58 -34.58
N VAL A 740 -8.93 1.30 -34.29
CA VAL A 740 -9.02 2.75 -34.46
C VAL A 740 -9.14 3.45 -33.10
N ILE A 741 -8.47 4.59 -32.97
CA ILE A 741 -8.55 5.45 -31.79
C ILE A 741 -8.91 6.85 -32.25
N LEU A 742 -10.04 7.38 -31.82
CA LEU A 742 -10.47 8.74 -32.11
C LEU A 742 -10.38 9.60 -30.85
N LEU A 743 -9.65 10.70 -30.90
CA LEU A 743 -9.59 11.72 -29.87
C LEU A 743 -10.42 12.92 -30.27
N LEU A 744 -11.58 13.09 -29.66
CA LEU A 744 -12.58 14.09 -30.04
C LEU A 744 -12.54 15.29 -29.10
N ASP A 745 -11.57 16.18 -29.32
CA ASP A 745 -11.51 17.53 -28.76
C ASP A 745 -10.43 18.36 -29.51
N GLU A 746 -10.76 19.58 -29.89
CA GLU A 746 -9.83 20.50 -30.58
C GLU A 746 -8.51 20.72 -29.83
N ARG A 747 -8.53 20.60 -28.50
CA ARG A 747 -7.34 20.77 -27.64
C ARG A 747 -6.25 19.75 -27.91
N PHE A 748 -6.58 18.55 -28.36
CA PHE A 748 -5.58 17.55 -28.76
C PHE A 748 -4.69 18.00 -29.91
N CYS A 749 -5.16 18.97 -30.70
CA CYS A 749 -4.40 19.55 -31.81
C CYS A 749 -3.38 20.62 -31.33
N SER A 750 -3.44 21.04 -30.07
CA SER A 750 -2.50 22.03 -29.51
C SER A 750 -1.14 21.41 -29.17
N PRO A 751 -0.04 22.20 -29.20
CA PRO A 751 1.29 21.75 -28.79
C PRO A 751 1.34 21.16 -27.36
N ASP A 752 0.59 21.77 -26.44
CA ASP A 752 0.56 21.38 -25.01
C ASP A 752 0.05 19.95 -24.81
N TYR A 753 -0.92 19.50 -25.58
CA TYR A 753 -1.44 18.14 -25.50
C TYR A 753 -0.64 17.17 -26.37
N LYS A 754 -0.17 17.58 -27.55
CA LYS A 754 0.69 16.76 -28.41
C LYS A 754 2.02 16.39 -27.71
N GLY A 755 2.56 17.30 -26.90
CA GLY A 755 3.75 17.02 -26.09
C GLY A 755 3.57 15.94 -25.02
N LEU A 756 2.32 15.55 -24.72
CA LEU A 756 1.97 14.47 -23.78
C LEU A 756 1.65 13.14 -24.48
N PHE A 757 1.70 13.11 -25.79
CA PHE A 757 1.46 11.88 -26.53
C PHE A 757 2.63 10.90 -26.31
N PRO A 758 2.34 9.62 -26.08
CA PRO A 758 3.39 8.61 -26.04
C PRO A 758 4.03 8.47 -27.42
N ARG A 759 5.26 7.97 -27.48
CA ARG A 759 6.03 7.83 -28.73
C ARG A 759 5.29 7.03 -29.79
N GLU A 760 4.54 6.02 -29.41
CA GLU A 760 3.69 5.23 -30.32
C GLU A 760 2.53 6.01 -30.92
N TRP A 761 2.29 7.26 -30.50
CA TRP A 761 1.29 8.16 -31.06
C TRP A 761 1.89 9.26 -31.97
N GLU A 762 3.13 9.12 -32.40
CA GLU A 762 3.75 10.08 -33.34
C GLU A 762 3.03 10.15 -34.67
N GLU A 763 2.45 9.04 -35.14
CA GLU A 763 1.67 8.98 -36.35
C GLU A 763 0.18 9.12 -36.04
N TYR A 764 -0.39 10.27 -36.39
CA TYR A 764 -1.81 10.57 -36.25
C TYR A 764 -2.32 11.37 -37.41
N VAL A 765 -3.63 11.28 -37.67
CA VAL A 765 -4.29 12.06 -38.73
C VAL A 765 -5.22 13.09 -38.08
N VAL A 766 -5.07 14.36 -38.47
CA VAL A 766 -6.00 15.42 -38.04
C VAL A 766 -7.09 15.58 -39.09
N CYS A 767 -8.35 15.45 -38.73
CA CYS A 767 -9.47 15.60 -39.64
C CYS A 767 -10.65 16.34 -39.00
N ASP A 768 -11.60 16.68 -39.87
CA ASP A 768 -12.94 17.07 -39.46
C ASP A 768 -13.93 15.93 -39.73
N ARG A 769 -15.16 16.08 -39.27
CA ARG A 769 -16.24 15.09 -39.43
C ARG A 769 -16.53 14.68 -40.85
N LYS A 770 -16.25 15.55 -41.88
CA LYS A 770 -16.45 15.23 -43.32
C LYS A 770 -15.36 14.30 -43.83
N GLY A 771 -14.17 14.36 -43.27
CA GLY A 771 -13.02 13.56 -43.69
C GLY A 771 -12.88 12.20 -42.99
N VAL A 772 -13.46 12.05 -41.80
CA VAL A 772 -13.21 10.88 -40.95
C VAL A 772 -13.63 9.56 -41.60
N GLY A 773 -14.79 9.49 -42.24
CA GLY A 773 -15.29 8.26 -42.86
C GLY A 773 -14.37 7.74 -43.99
N LYS A 774 -13.75 8.65 -44.77
CA LYS A 774 -12.77 8.27 -45.78
C LYS A 774 -11.52 7.65 -45.18
N ILE A 775 -10.99 8.26 -44.12
CA ILE A 775 -9.78 7.77 -43.39
C ILE A 775 -10.03 6.39 -42.82
N LEU A 776 -11.17 6.19 -42.13
CA LEU A 776 -11.55 4.91 -41.55
C LEU A 776 -11.69 3.82 -42.60
N LYS A 777 -12.34 4.12 -43.72
CA LYS A 777 -12.50 3.17 -44.81
C LYS A 777 -11.15 2.77 -45.42
N GLU A 778 -10.27 3.74 -45.71
CA GLU A 778 -8.92 3.48 -46.22
C GLU A 778 -8.07 2.63 -45.25
N PHE A 779 -8.27 2.79 -43.91
CA PHE A 779 -7.60 1.99 -42.92
C PHE A 779 -8.09 0.55 -42.92
N TRP A 780 -9.38 0.31 -42.96
CA TRP A 780 -9.94 -1.04 -42.90
C TRP A 780 -9.78 -1.85 -44.18
N GLU A 781 -9.70 -1.17 -45.35
CA GLU A 781 -9.47 -1.81 -46.66
C GLU A 781 -8.00 -2.25 -46.90
N ARG A 782 -7.04 -1.76 -46.10
CA ARG A 782 -5.64 -2.20 -46.14
C ARG A 782 -5.46 -3.53 -45.42
#